data_368be0032df6de689b6311b0eb6f3da2
#
_entry.id   368be0032df6de689b6311b0eb6f3da2
#
_cell.length_a   1.000
_cell.length_b   1.000
_cell.length_c   1.000
_cell.angle_alpha   90.00
_cell.angle_beta   90.00
_cell.angle_gamma   90.00
#
_symmetry.space_group_name_H-M   'P 1'
#
loop_
_entity.id
_entity.type
_entity.pdbx_description
1 polymer ?
#
loop_
_entity_poly.entity_id
_entity_poly.type
_entity_poly.pdbx_seq_one_letter_code
_entity_poly.pdbx_strand_id
1 'polypeptide(L)'
;MLSPELEHILQLLYREARNARYEFISLEHLLLVLIEEDAAVPNVLKLCGADLKVLSEQLAASVAENTPQIPDHLLDTVETQPTLGFQRVIQRAMVHTQSAGKAAVEPLDILVAMMSESESHAVYFLKLQSITRFEVLRCIAHGSPDDEDGNDSDGLGREGEEAEQKTGSLSDYTVNLNAEVKAGRIDPLIGRKHEMERLVQILCRRRKNNPLLVGEAGVGKTALAEGLAHQIVNGDIPDALKEAEVYALDMGSLLAGTKYRGDFEARVKSVLKQLEKIPHAILFIDEIHTIIGAGSTSGGTMDASNLLKPALAKGSLRCIGATTYDEYRTIFDKDHALSRRFQKIDVVEPTVSETVQILRGLKPMFEDFHQVRYTQGALEAAAELSARYINERFLPDKAIDVMDEAGAAQRILPKSKQKKVIGKTQIETVIAKVARIPEKTVSHDDKQVLQFLGRDLKNMVYGQENAIDALVAAVKMSRSGLALPDKPIGSFLFSGPTGVGKTEVAKQLAYSMGVPLQRFDMSEYMERHAVSRLIGAPPGYVGFEQGGLLTEAVNKQPHCVLLLDEIEKAHPDIFNVLLQVMDAGKLTDNNGKSADFRNVILIMTTNAGAESLSRPSLGFTAKRERGDEMQAINKLFTPEFRNRLDAIIPFAPLSEPIIIKVVDKFLLQLEHQLLDKKVEAEFTPALRKYLAEKGFDPQMGARPMNRLIQEKIRKPLADELLFGKLTEGGFVLIDWDAAKEKAVLKFKKSKVKPETETV
;
A
#
# COMPACT_ATOMS: atom_id res chain seq x y z
N MET A 1 24.76 -18.21 14.39
CA MET A 1 25.59 -18.79 15.49
C MET A 1 26.51 -17.69 15.98
N LEU A 2 26.92 -17.73 17.25
CA LEU A 2 27.94 -16.80 17.79
C LEU A 2 29.32 -17.32 17.36
N SER A 3 30.31 -16.44 17.21
CA SER A 3 31.68 -16.88 16.98
C SER A 3 32.26 -17.51 18.25
N PRO A 4 33.23 -18.44 18.18
CA PRO A 4 33.85 -19.03 19.38
C PRO A 4 34.47 -17.99 20.28
N GLU A 5 35.02 -16.91 19.74
CA GLU A 5 35.60 -15.78 20.46
C GLU A 5 34.51 -15.02 21.23
N LEU A 6 33.39 -14.71 20.62
CA LEU A 6 32.29 -14.04 21.28
C LEU A 6 31.63 -14.92 22.36
N GLU A 7 31.51 -16.24 22.12
CA GLU A 7 31.01 -17.17 23.12
C GLU A 7 31.94 -17.17 24.38
N HIS A 8 33.27 -17.16 24.18
CA HIS A 8 34.23 -17.09 25.25
C HIS A 8 34.10 -15.79 26.06
N ILE A 9 34.02 -14.65 25.39
CA ILE A 9 33.83 -13.32 26.00
C ILE A 9 32.54 -13.28 26.83
N LEU A 10 31.43 -13.78 26.28
CA LEU A 10 30.18 -13.84 27.04
C LEU A 10 30.24 -14.75 28.25
N GLN A 11 30.88 -15.92 28.16
CA GLN A 11 31.10 -16.81 29.33
C GLN A 11 31.94 -16.14 30.41
N LEU A 12 32.97 -15.41 30.02
CA LEU A 12 33.82 -14.66 30.91
C LEU A 12 33.03 -13.55 31.60
N LEU A 13 32.27 -12.78 30.86
CA LEU A 13 31.38 -11.72 31.37
C LEU A 13 30.38 -12.26 32.40
N TYR A 14 29.71 -13.37 32.12
CA TYR A 14 28.80 -13.99 33.09
C TYR A 14 29.52 -14.48 34.35
N ARG A 15 30.72 -15.04 34.21
CA ARG A 15 31.53 -15.47 35.34
C ARG A 15 31.98 -14.31 36.20
N GLU A 16 32.45 -13.20 35.63
CA GLU A 16 32.88 -12.01 36.36
C GLU A 16 31.71 -11.32 37.08
N ALA A 17 30.57 -11.15 36.38
CA ALA A 17 29.39 -10.58 36.99
C ALA A 17 28.86 -11.41 38.17
N ARG A 18 28.93 -12.75 38.05
CA ARG A 18 28.59 -13.66 39.19
C ARG A 18 29.59 -13.58 40.35
N ASN A 19 30.87 -13.50 40.05
CA ASN A 19 31.91 -13.35 41.08
C ASN A 19 31.80 -12.02 41.83
N ALA A 20 31.45 -10.95 41.09
CA ALA A 20 31.21 -9.63 41.67
C ALA A 20 29.80 -9.51 42.29
N ARG A 21 28.98 -10.54 42.23
CA ARG A 21 27.60 -10.62 42.79
C ARG A 21 26.64 -9.58 42.22
N TYR A 22 26.81 -9.18 40.98
CA TYR A 22 25.88 -8.25 40.34
C TYR A 22 24.53 -8.91 40.04
N GLU A 23 23.44 -8.20 40.32
CA GLU A 23 22.08 -8.66 40.03
C GLU A 23 21.80 -8.67 38.52
N PHE A 24 22.34 -7.66 37.81
CA PHE A 24 22.12 -7.51 36.36
C PHE A 24 23.43 -7.38 35.58
N ILE A 25 23.43 -7.89 34.35
CA ILE A 25 24.47 -7.64 33.35
C ILE A 25 23.95 -6.60 32.35
N SER A 26 24.62 -5.45 32.31
CA SER A 26 24.27 -4.31 31.46
C SER A 26 25.19 -4.21 30.24
N LEU A 27 24.95 -3.24 29.36
CA LEU A 27 25.78 -2.97 28.17
C LEU A 27 27.14 -2.39 28.55
N GLU A 28 27.26 -1.71 29.72
CA GLU A 28 28.48 -1.19 30.24
C GLU A 28 29.44 -2.32 30.62
N HIS A 29 28.95 -3.39 31.23
CA HIS A 29 29.74 -4.61 31.49
C HIS A 29 30.21 -5.26 30.18
N LEU A 30 29.30 -5.37 29.19
CA LEU A 30 29.64 -5.97 27.90
C LEU A 30 30.73 -5.19 27.18
N LEU A 31 30.62 -3.86 27.13
CA LEU A 31 31.61 -3.02 26.45
C LEU A 31 32.96 -3.08 27.19
N LEU A 32 32.97 -3.11 28.49
CA LEU A 32 34.21 -3.21 29.30
C LEU A 32 34.95 -4.51 28.97
N VAL A 33 34.28 -5.65 29.03
CA VAL A 33 34.88 -6.96 28.72
C VAL A 33 35.30 -7.05 27.24
N LEU A 34 34.54 -6.46 26.30
CA LEU A 34 34.93 -6.38 24.91
C LEU A 34 36.22 -5.57 24.69
N ILE A 35 36.44 -4.51 25.48
CA ILE A 35 37.68 -3.71 25.42
C ILE A 35 38.86 -4.47 26.01
N GLU A 36 38.65 -5.28 27.04
CA GLU A 36 39.71 -5.99 27.76
C GLU A 36 40.12 -7.31 27.08
N GLU A 37 39.17 -8.08 26.54
CA GLU A 37 39.37 -9.45 26.10
C GLU A 37 39.39 -9.64 24.57
N ASP A 38 38.87 -8.68 23.81
CA ASP A 38 38.89 -8.75 22.33
C ASP A 38 40.10 -7.96 21.79
N ALA A 39 40.66 -8.43 20.69
CA ALA A 39 41.78 -7.74 20.03
C ALA A 39 41.26 -6.71 18.97
N ALA A 40 40.13 -6.96 18.33
CA ALA A 40 39.61 -6.16 17.23
C ALA A 40 38.87 -4.91 17.74
N VAL A 41 38.05 -5.03 18.79
CA VAL A 41 37.24 -3.93 19.32
C VAL A 41 38.10 -2.76 19.81
N PRO A 42 39.15 -2.96 20.70
CA PRO A 42 39.99 -1.86 21.11
C PRO A 42 40.78 -1.24 19.95
N ASN A 43 41.18 -2.01 18.95
CA ASN A 43 41.88 -1.47 17.80
C ASN A 43 40.96 -0.56 16.98
N VAL A 44 39.74 -0.98 16.71
CA VAL A 44 38.74 -0.16 15.98
C VAL A 44 38.41 1.11 16.79
N LEU A 45 38.24 1.01 18.10
CA LEU A 45 37.96 2.17 18.94
C LEU A 45 39.13 3.17 18.96
N LYS A 46 40.39 2.69 19.01
CA LYS A 46 41.59 3.56 18.90
C LYS A 46 41.66 4.25 17.52
N LEU A 47 41.39 3.54 16.45
CA LEU A 47 41.31 4.12 15.07
C LEU A 47 40.23 5.18 14.96
N CYS A 48 39.16 5.05 15.73
CA CYS A 48 38.12 6.08 15.86
C CYS A 48 38.49 7.24 16.80
N GLY A 49 39.69 7.24 17.36
CA GLY A 49 40.17 8.30 18.26
C GLY A 49 39.80 8.12 19.73
N ALA A 50 39.42 6.91 20.17
CA ALA A 50 39.08 6.64 21.58
C ALA A 50 40.30 6.65 22.48
N ASP A 51 40.21 7.33 23.62
CA ASP A 51 41.08 7.08 24.77
C ASP A 51 40.52 5.92 25.59
N LEU A 52 41.08 4.71 25.36
CA LEU A 52 40.60 3.49 25.99
C LEU A 52 40.74 3.49 27.50
N LYS A 53 41.77 4.17 28.05
CA LYS A 53 41.96 4.24 29.48
C LYS A 53 40.85 5.04 30.16
N VAL A 54 40.56 6.20 29.63
CA VAL A 54 39.48 7.06 30.14
C VAL A 54 38.12 6.35 29.95
N LEU A 55 37.92 5.64 28.84
CA LEU A 55 36.68 4.92 28.57
C LEU A 55 36.48 3.74 29.54
N SER A 56 37.50 2.93 29.79
CA SER A 56 37.43 1.80 30.73
C SER A 56 37.23 2.27 32.18
N GLU A 57 37.89 3.34 32.61
CA GLU A 57 37.68 3.94 33.94
C GLU A 57 36.26 4.46 34.14
N GLN A 58 35.70 5.13 33.12
CA GLN A 58 34.33 5.63 33.15
C GLN A 58 33.29 4.49 33.15
N LEU A 59 33.51 3.44 32.36
CA LEU A 59 32.65 2.24 32.33
C LEU A 59 32.71 1.50 33.69
N ALA A 60 33.91 1.27 34.24
CA ALA A 60 34.07 0.61 35.52
C ALA A 60 33.41 1.40 36.66
N ALA A 61 33.57 2.72 36.69
CA ALA A 61 32.90 3.59 37.65
C ALA A 61 31.38 3.51 37.54
N SER A 62 30.84 3.58 36.30
CA SER A 62 29.39 3.47 36.01
C SER A 62 28.82 2.11 36.43
N VAL A 63 29.56 1.02 36.19
CA VAL A 63 29.18 -0.33 36.62
C VAL A 63 29.11 -0.41 38.14
N ALA A 64 30.14 0.09 38.87
CA ALA A 64 30.17 0.06 40.30
C ALA A 64 29.06 0.90 40.97
N GLU A 65 28.70 2.02 40.34
CA GLU A 65 27.73 2.99 40.91
C GLU A 65 26.27 2.60 40.59
N ASN A 66 26.02 2.02 39.41
CA ASN A 66 24.67 1.81 38.94
C ASN A 66 24.19 0.35 38.92
N THR A 67 25.06 -0.62 39.27
CA THR A 67 24.67 -2.03 39.28
C THR A 67 24.45 -2.53 40.71
N PRO A 68 23.22 -2.91 41.09
CA PRO A 68 22.96 -3.45 42.44
C PRO A 68 23.64 -4.80 42.63
N GLN A 69 24.16 -5.02 43.86
CA GLN A 69 24.74 -6.30 44.25
C GLN A 69 23.70 -7.17 44.96
N ILE A 70 23.76 -8.48 44.72
CA ILE A 70 22.90 -9.46 45.40
C ILE A 70 23.31 -9.57 46.88
N PRO A 71 22.39 -9.31 47.82
CA PRO A 71 22.68 -9.45 49.27
C PRO A 71 23.05 -10.90 49.66
N ASP A 72 23.93 -11.08 50.64
CA ASP A 72 24.45 -12.40 51.05
C ASP A 72 23.37 -13.44 51.39
N HIS A 73 22.20 -13.01 51.87
CA HIS A 73 21.10 -13.89 52.21
C HIS A 73 20.25 -14.38 51.03
N LEU A 74 20.49 -13.88 49.81
CA LEU A 74 19.76 -14.23 48.58
C LEU A 74 20.64 -14.93 47.55
N LEU A 75 21.91 -15.19 47.82
CA LEU A 75 22.87 -15.78 46.87
C LEU A 75 22.45 -17.16 46.32
N ASP A 76 21.70 -17.94 47.06
CA ASP A 76 21.24 -19.26 46.66
C ASP A 76 19.90 -19.23 45.85
N THR A 77 19.23 -18.08 45.79
CA THR A 77 17.90 -17.94 45.25
C THR A 77 17.79 -16.99 44.04
N VAL A 78 18.76 -16.09 43.87
CA VAL A 78 18.77 -15.08 42.80
C VAL A 78 19.97 -15.31 41.88
N GLU A 79 19.71 -15.53 40.62
CA GLU A 79 20.75 -15.63 39.59
C GLU A 79 20.93 -14.28 38.87
N THR A 80 22.19 -13.97 38.53
CA THR A 80 22.52 -12.79 37.69
C THR A 80 21.82 -12.85 36.35
N GLN A 81 21.05 -11.83 35.97
CA GLN A 81 20.26 -11.80 34.74
C GLN A 81 20.71 -10.69 33.78
N PRO A 82 20.70 -10.93 32.46
CA PRO A 82 20.98 -9.89 31.48
C PRO A 82 19.85 -8.87 31.42
N THR A 83 20.18 -7.59 31.31
CA THR A 83 19.20 -6.51 31.11
C THR A 83 18.50 -6.64 29.75
N LEU A 84 17.32 -6.03 29.60
CA LEU A 84 16.60 -5.99 28.33
C LEU A 84 17.41 -5.33 27.20
N GLY A 85 18.21 -4.30 27.53
CA GLY A 85 19.12 -3.66 26.56
C GLY A 85 20.18 -4.62 26.05
N PHE A 86 20.79 -5.41 26.96
CA PHE A 86 21.74 -6.44 26.59
C PHE A 86 21.14 -7.49 25.65
N GLN A 87 19.96 -8.02 25.98
CA GLN A 87 19.27 -9.01 25.15
C GLN A 87 18.94 -8.45 23.75
N ARG A 88 18.48 -7.20 23.66
CA ARG A 88 18.17 -6.54 22.38
C ARG A 88 19.41 -6.37 21.52
N VAL A 89 20.55 -6.02 22.10
CA VAL A 89 21.81 -5.87 21.34
C VAL A 89 22.25 -7.20 20.75
N ILE A 90 22.26 -8.28 21.53
CA ILE A 90 22.62 -9.62 21.03
C ILE A 90 21.64 -10.05 19.92
N GLN A 91 20.35 -9.88 20.11
CA GLN A 91 19.34 -10.23 19.12
C GLN A 91 19.49 -9.42 17.83
N ARG A 92 19.73 -8.11 17.94
CA ARG A 92 19.95 -7.22 16.79
C ARG A 92 21.20 -7.59 16.01
N ALA A 93 22.31 -7.93 16.69
CA ALA A 93 23.52 -8.40 16.06
C ALA A 93 23.28 -9.71 15.28
N MET A 94 22.54 -10.66 15.85
CA MET A 94 22.18 -11.92 15.19
C MET A 94 21.37 -11.67 13.90
N VAL A 95 20.34 -10.82 13.96
CA VAL A 95 19.50 -10.49 12.81
C VAL A 95 20.32 -9.78 11.72
N HIS A 96 21.20 -8.86 12.11
CA HIS A 96 22.05 -8.11 11.19
C HIS A 96 23.05 -9.04 10.46
N THR A 97 23.72 -9.92 11.20
CA THR A 97 24.66 -10.89 10.67
C THR A 97 23.99 -11.88 9.71
N GLN A 98 22.79 -12.35 10.07
CA GLN A 98 21.98 -13.22 9.21
C GLN A 98 21.55 -12.52 7.91
N SER A 99 21.15 -11.23 7.99
CA SER A 99 20.79 -10.42 6.84
C SER A 99 21.98 -10.13 5.91
N ALA A 100 23.17 -10.01 6.49
CA ALA A 100 24.42 -9.79 5.76
C ALA A 100 25.05 -11.07 5.18
N GLY A 101 24.43 -12.25 5.39
CA GLY A 101 24.94 -13.54 4.90
C GLY A 101 26.22 -14.05 5.58
N LYS A 102 26.59 -13.49 6.74
CA LYS A 102 27.77 -13.96 7.52
C LYS A 102 27.44 -15.22 8.29
N ALA A 103 28.43 -16.10 8.48
CA ALA A 103 28.27 -17.40 9.13
C ALA A 103 28.10 -17.30 10.65
N ALA A 104 28.72 -16.33 11.31
CA ALA A 104 28.70 -16.16 12.75
C ALA A 104 28.72 -14.67 13.14
N VAL A 105 28.22 -14.37 14.35
CA VAL A 105 28.26 -13.02 14.96
C VAL A 105 29.62 -12.82 15.62
N GLU A 106 30.32 -11.77 15.25
CA GLU A 106 31.64 -11.40 15.75
C GLU A 106 31.54 -10.30 16.82
N PRO A 107 32.57 -10.09 17.69
CA PRO A 107 32.60 -9.02 18.69
C PRO A 107 32.35 -7.62 18.10
N LEU A 108 32.86 -7.34 16.90
CA LEU A 108 32.62 -6.09 16.18
C LEU A 108 31.15 -5.89 15.79
N ASP A 109 30.42 -6.96 15.44
CA ASP A 109 28.98 -6.87 15.13
C ASP A 109 28.17 -6.47 16.38
N ILE A 110 28.63 -6.92 17.59
CA ILE A 110 28.05 -6.51 18.87
C ILE A 110 28.30 -5.03 19.14
N LEU A 111 29.52 -4.53 18.92
CA LEU A 111 29.85 -3.12 19.07
C LEU A 111 28.94 -2.23 18.18
N VAL A 112 28.79 -2.60 16.91
CA VAL A 112 27.91 -1.86 15.97
C VAL A 112 26.44 -1.91 16.39
N ALA A 113 25.96 -3.07 16.88
CA ALA A 113 24.60 -3.22 17.37
C ALA A 113 24.34 -2.40 18.65
N MET A 114 25.33 -2.35 19.55
CA MET A 114 25.29 -1.59 20.81
C MET A 114 25.11 -0.09 20.55
N MET A 115 25.75 0.47 19.53
CA MET A 115 25.65 1.89 19.18
C MET A 115 24.21 2.33 18.82
N SER A 116 23.28 1.42 18.64
CA SER A 116 21.87 1.73 18.41
C SER A 116 21.04 1.88 19.68
N GLU A 117 21.58 1.58 20.85
CA GLU A 117 20.92 1.76 22.17
C GLU A 117 21.29 3.12 22.75
N SER A 118 20.62 4.17 22.28
CA SER A 118 20.95 5.58 22.62
C SER A 118 20.81 5.95 24.12
N GLU A 119 20.07 5.16 24.87
CA GLU A 119 19.81 5.38 26.32
C GLU A 119 20.83 4.67 27.23
N SER A 120 21.77 3.89 26.69
CA SER A 120 22.81 3.21 27.48
C SER A 120 23.95 4.16 27.82
N HIS A 121 24.46 4.07 29.05
CA HIS A 121 25.68 4.79 29.50
C HIS A 121 26.90 4.37 28.67
N ALA A 122 27.00 3.12 28.24
CA ALA A 122 28.07 2.67 27.35
C ALA A 122 28.13 3.50 26.07
N VAL A 123 26.98 3.71 25.41
CA VAL A 123 26.87 4.54 24.18
C VAL A 123 27.07 6.02 24.49
N TYR A 124 26.64 6.48 25.66
CA TYR A 124 26.88 7.85 26.12
C TYR A 124 28.36 8.15 26.25
N PHE A 125 29.16 7.28 26.88
CA PHE A 125 30.62 7.46 27.02
C PHE A 125 31.33 7.41 25.65
N LEU A 126 30.93 6.56 24.75
CA LEU A 126 31.44 6.56 23.38
C LEU A 126 31.17 7.89 22.68
N LYS A 127 29.98 8.44 22.83
CA LYS A 127 29.60 9.74 22.25
C LYS A 127 30.34 10.91 22.89
N LEU A 128 30.65 10.86 24.16
CA LEU A 128 31.49 11.87 24.83
C LEU A 128 32.89 11.98 24.22
N GLN A 129 33.39 10.86 23.69
CA GLN A 129 34.64 10.83 22.92
C GLN A 129 34.44 11.02 21.42
N SER A 130 33.28 11.56 21.00
CA SER A 130 32.92 11.83 19.61
C SER A 130 32.86 10.59 18.71
N ILE A 131 32.76 9.39 19.28
CA ILE A 131 32.68 8.15 18.52
C ILE A 131 31.21 7.88 18.10
N THR A 132 30.96 7.84 16.81
CA THR A 132 29.66 7.59 16.24
C THR A 132 29.60 6.20 15.59
N ARG A 133 28.38 5.66 15.44
CA ARG A 133 28.18 4.40 14.75
C ARG A 133 28.76 4.39 13.33
N PHE A 134 28.68 5.53 12.63
CA PHE A 134 29.20 5.67 11.29
C PHE A 134 30.73 5.59 11.25
N GLU A 135 31.41 6.22 12.22
CA GLU A 135 32.87 6.16 12.32
C GLU A 135 33.35 4.74 12.59
N VAL A 136 32.69 4.04 13.54
CA VAL A 136 33.00 2.63 13.81
C VAL A 136 32.84 1.77 12.55
N LEU A 137 31.74 1.93 11.80
CA LEU A 137 31.53 1.18 10.54
C LEU A 137 32.58 1.55 9.48
N ARG A 138 32.98 2.81 9.38
CA ARG A 138 34.03 3.27 8.47
C ARG A 138 35.39 2.67 8.79
N CYS A 139 35.77 2.68 10.07
CA CYS A 139 37.03 2.09 10.54
C CYS A 139 37.05 0.56 10.35
N ILE A 140 35.92 -0.12 10.47
CA ILE A 140 35.80 -1.55 10.16
C ILE A 140 35.96 -1.83 8.66
N ALA A 141 35.44 -0.94 7.77
CA ALA A 141 35.42 -1.15 6.34
C ALA A 141 36.72 -0.74 5.63
N HIS A 142 37.42 0.29 6.09
CA HIS A 142 38.49 0.95 5.33
C HIS A 142 39.83 1.15 6.11
N GLY A 143 39.95 0.74 7.37
CA GLY A 143 41.14 1.01 8.18
C GLY A 143 41.32 2.48 8.54
N SER A 144 42.55 2.85 8.96
CA SER A 144 42.88 4.22 9.36
C SER A 144 42.89 5.22 8.18
N PRO A 145 42.54 6.49 8.39
CA PRO A 145 42.66 7.53 7.39
C PRO A 145 44.11 7.85 6.96
N ASP A 146 45.10 7.28 7.63
CA ASP A 146 46.52 7.63 7.46
C ASP A 146 47.31 6.67 6.52
N ASP A 147 46.68 5.64 5.94
CA ASP A 147 47.36 4.66 5.10
C ASP A 147 47.27 4.90 3.58
N GLU A 148 46.76 6.04 3.12
CA GLU A 148 46.88 6.48 1.72
C GLU A 148 47.70 7.76 1.62
N ASP A 149 49.00 7.69 1.87
CA ASP A 149 50.00 8.57 1.24
C ASP A 149 51.41 8.05 1.50
N GLY A 150 51.91 7.30 0.60
CA GLY A 150 53.32 6.87 0.48
C GLY A 150 53.78 7.05 -0.95
N ASN A 151 54.14 8.23 -1.34
CA ASN A 151 55.27 8.61 -2.12
C ASN A 151 55.05 10.03 -2.79
N ASP A 152 55.66 11.04 -2.37
CA ASP A 152 56.83 11.71 -3.00
C ASP A 152 57.16 13.04 -2.32
N SER A 153 58.43 13.16 -2.18
CA SER A 153 59.26 14.15 -1.48
C SER A 153 59.13 15.60 -1.93
N ASP A 154 59.50 16.45 -0.95
CA ASP A 154 60.19 17.77 -1.03
C ASP A 154 59.43 19.04 -1.35
N GLY A 155 59.51 19.97 -0.38
CA GLY A 155 59.46 21.41 -0.68
C GLY A 155 58.83 22.33 0.36
N LEU A 156 59.65 22.74 1.32
CA LEU A 156 59.56 23.90 2.19
C LEU A 156 58.68 25.10 1.74
N GLY A 157 57.73 25.47 2.64
CA GLY A 157 57.55 26.86 3.06
C GLY A 157 56.75 27.79 2.17
N ARG A 158 55.55 28.16 2.68
CA ARG A 158 55.11 29.57 2.80
C ARG A 158 53.72 29.67 3.42
N GLU A 159 53.64 30.52 4.37
CA GLU A 159 52.42 31.00 5.04
C GLU A 159 51.49 31.73 4.08
N GLY A 160 50.18 31.53 4.26
CA GLY A 160 49.14 32.48 3.93
C GLY A 160 48.61 32.45 2.50
N GLU A 161 47.60 31.62 2.27
CA GLU A 161 46.50 31.97 1.38
C GLU A 161 45.31 31.02 1.70
N GLU A 162 44.11 31.60 1.69
CA GLU A 162 42.85 30.97 2.04
C GLU A 162 42.67 29.66 1.29
N ALA A 163 42.42 28.55 2.02
CA ALA A 163 42.06 27.26 1.47
C ALA A 163 40.77 27.39 0.62
N GLU A 164 40.92 27.53 -0.68
CA GLU A 164 39.85 27.26 -1.63
C GLU A 164 39.46 25.80 -1.49
N GLN A 165 38.39 25.54 -0.71
CA GLN A 165 37.68 24.28 -0.76
C GLN A 165 37.40 23.92 -2.20
N LYS A 166 37.78 22.74 -2.67
CA LYS A 166 37.41 22.18 -3.98
C LYS A 166 35.87 22.19 -4.08
N THR A 167 35.34 23.32 -4.52
CA THR A 167 33.92 23.45 -4.87
C THR A 167 33.70 22.63 -6.13
N GLY A 168 32.90 21.59 -6.08
CA GLY A 168 32.58 20.75 -7.23
C GLY A 168 32.16 21.56 -8.44
N SER A 169 32.35 21.01 -9.62
CA SER A 169 31.94 21.63 -10.88
C SER A 169 30.40 21.75 -10.93
N LEU A 170 29.89 22.73 -11.67
CA LEU A 170 28.45 22.89 -11.92
C LEU A 170 27.83 21.59 -12.47
N SER A 171 28.57 20.86 -13.31
CA SER A 171 28.18 19.59 -13.88
C SER A 171 28.00 18.47 -12.86
N ASP A 172 28.56 18.60 -11.66
CA ASP A 172 28.41 17.56 -10.60
C ASP A 172 27.05 17.64 -9.90
N TYR A 173 26.40 18.80 -9.96
CA TYR A 173 25.16 19.11 -9.25
C TYR A 173 24.00 19.54 -10.14
N THR A 174 24.24 19.73 -11.45
CA THR A 174 23.22 20.16 -12.40
C THR A 174 23.35 19.44 -13.73
N VAL A 175 22.20 19.20 -14.38
CA VAL A 175 22.12 18.66 -15.72
C VAL A 175 21.72 19.77 -16.68
N ASN A 176 22.50 20.01 -17.73
CA ASN A 176 22.17 20.98 -18.79
C ASN A 176 21.15 20.34 -19.75
N LEU A 177 19.86 20.72 -19.62
CA LEU A 177 18.79 20.19 -20.46
C LEU A 177 18.95 20.50 -21.94
N ASN A 178 19.52 21.63 -22.30
CA ASN A 178 19.78 21.97 -23.70
C ASN A 178 20.81 21.02 -24.34
N ALA A 179 21.83 20.61 -23.58
CA ALA A 179 22.80 19.60 -24.02
C ALA A 179 22.17 18.20 -24.15
N GLU A 180 21.30 17.83 -23.23
CA GLU A 180 20.55 16.56 -23.27
C GLU A 180 19.62 16.48 -24.48
N VAL A 181 18.91 17.59 -24.79
CA VAL A 181 18.11 17.71 -26.01
C VAL A 181 18.93 17.54 -27.28
N LYS A 182 20.09 18.22 -27.37
CA LYS A 182 21.00 18.09 -28.53
C LYS A 182 21.53 16.66 -28.69
N ALA A 183 21.67 15.94 -27.59
CA ALA A 183 22.11 14.56 -27.58
C ALA A 183 20.94 13.55 -27.86
N GLY A 184 19.70 14.04 -28.01
CA GLY A 184 18.53 13.22 -28.28
C GLY A 184 18.09 12.33 -27.10
N ARG A 185 18.42 12.71 -25.85
CA ARG A 185 18.09 11.95 -24.64
C ARG A 185 16.81 12.42 -23.93
N ILE A 186 16.23 13.51 -24.38
CA ILE A 186 14.97 14.07 -23.83
C ILE A 186 13.85 13.93 -24.83
N ASP A 187 12.71 13.49 -24.35
CA ASP A 187 11.50 13.30 -25.13
C ASP A 187 10.84 14.63 -25.54
N PRO A 188 10.24 14.73 -26.73
CA PRO A 188 9.57 15.94 -27.14
C PRO A 188 8.29 16.19 -26.34
N LEU A 189 8.06 17.42 -25.90
CA LEU A 189 6.82 17.82 -25.26
C LEU A 189 5.68 17.86 -26.27
N ILE A 190 4.59 17.16 -25.95
CA ILE A 190 3.40 17.08 -26.77
C ILE A 190 2.21 17.70 -26.05
N GLY A 191 1.52 18.61 -26.74
CA GLY A 191 0.44 19.39 -26.11
C GLY A 191 0.98 20.51 -25.23
N ARG A 192 0.24 20.85 -24.17
CA ARG A 192 0.61 21.82 -23.12
C ARG A 192 0.96 23.23 -23.65
N LYS A 193 0.34 23.66 -24.74
CA LYS A 193 0.64 24.95 -25.39
C LYS A 193 0.37 26.13 -24.45
N HIS A 194 -0.75 26.12 -23.74
CA HIS A 194 -1.13 27.21 -22.84
C HIS A 194 -0.19 27.34 -21.65
N GLU A 195 0.18 26.22 -21.04
CA GLU A 195 1.12 26.21 -19.93
C GLU A 195 2.52 26.67 -20.38
N MET A 196 2.96 26.23 -21.58
CA MET A 196 4.23 26.63 -22.16
C MET A 196 4.24 28.12 -22.53
N GLU A 197 3.23 28.65 -23.20
CA GLU A 197 3.09 30.09 -23.49
C GLU A 197 3.13 30.91 -22.21
N ARG A 198 2.43 30.44 -21.16
CA ARG A 198 2.41 31.11 -19.85
C ARG A 198 3.78 31.08 -19.18
N LEU A 199 4.49 29.96 -19.25
CA LEU A 199 5.84 29.78 -18.72
C LEU A 199 6.82 30.74 -19.38
N VAL A 200 6.83 30.78 -20.72
CA VAL A 200 7.67 31.72 -21.51
C VAL A 200 7.31 33.18 -21.19
N GLN A 201 6.02 33.50 -21.11
CA GLN A 201 5.56 34.84 -20.77
C GLN A 201 6.09 35.32 -19.41
N ILE A 202 6.06 34.41 -18.39
CA ILE A 202 6.55 34.73 -17.04
C ILE A 202 8.06 34.93 -17.07
N LEU A 203 8.83 34.07 -17.73
CA LEU A 203 10.29 34.16 -17.85
C LEU A 203 10.77 35.47 -18.54
N CYS A 204 9.95 36.02 -19.45
CA CYS A 204 10.25 37.31 -20.11
C CYS A 204 9.88 38.53 -19.27
N ARG A 205 9.29 38.39 -18.08
CA ARG A 205 8.92 39.54 -17.23
C ARG A 205 10.14 40.16 -16.57
N ARG A 206 10.08 41.46 -16.31
CA ARG A 206 11.13 42.20 -15.60
C ARG A 206 11.19 41.85 -14.11
N ARG A 207 10.06 41.54 -13.49
CA ARG A 207 9.91 41.17 -12.08
C ARG A 207 8.93 40.00 -11.96
N LYS A 208 9.08 39.18 -10.93
CA LYS A 208 8.30 37.95 -10.75
C LYS A 208 8.41 37.03 -11.98
N ASN A 209 9.65 36.88 -12.45
CA ASN A 209 10.03 36.14 -13.64
C ASN A 209 10.35 34.67 -13.34
N ASN A 210 9.95 34.19 -12.16
CA ASN A 210 10.14 32.81 -11.76
C ASN A 210 8.79 32.08 -11.79
N PRO A 211 8.52 31.19 -12.75
CA PRO A 211 7.33 30.35 -12.77
C PRO A 211 7.42 29.25 -11.72
N LEU A 212 6.30 28.94 -11.10
CA LEU A 212 6.10 27.79 -10.21
C LEU A 212 5.04 26.88 -10.79
N LEU A 213 5.45 25.72 -11.26
CA LEU A 213 4.57 24.68 -11.78
C LEU A 213 3.93 23.92 -10.61
N VAL A 214 2.62 24.04 -10.44
CA VAL A 214 1.87 23.38 -9.37
C VAL A 214 0.88 22.40 -9.97
N GLY A 215 0.94 21.14 -9.57
CA GLY A 215 0.07 20.09 -10.07
C GLY A 215 0.40 18.75 -9.42
N GLU A 216 -0.49 17.79 -9.57
CA GLU A 216 -0.30 16.45 -9.01
C GLU A 216 0.95 15.74 -9.57
N ALA A 217 1.40 14.67 -8.87
CA ALA A 217 2.52 13.88 -9.35
C ALA A 217 2.15 13.18 -10.68
N GLY A 218 3.09 13.14 -11.64
CA GLY A 218 2.87 12.47 -12.93
C GLY A 218 2.06 13.23 -13.98
N VAL A 219 1.65 14.51 -13.72
CA VAL A 219 0.92 15.31 -14.74
C VAL A 219 1.84 15.95 -15.81
N GLY A 220 3.16 15.78 -15.69
CA GLY A 220 4.15 16.27 -16.68
C GLY A 220 4.74 17.63 -16.37
N LYS A 221 4.96 17.98 -15.08
CA LYS A 221 5.62 19.24 -14.67
C LYS A 221 7.08 19.33 -15.17
N THR A 222 7.85 18.26 -15.01
CA THR A 222 9.24 18.16 -15.46
C THR A 222 9.33 18.25 -16.98
N ALA A 223 8.39 17.60 -17.70
CA ALA A 223 8.30 17.65 -19.16
C ALA A 223 8.10 19.08 -19.71
N LEU A 224 7.52 20.01 -18.94
CA LEU A 224 7.41 21.42 -19.34
C LEU A 224 8.78 22.13 -19.33
N ALA A 225 9.66 21.82 -18.38
CA ALA A 225 11.03 22.37 -18.35
C ALA A 225 11.88 21.78 -19.49
N GLU A 226 11.74 20.49 -19.76
CA GLU A 226 12.37 19.80 -20.88
C GLU A 226 11.87 20.32 -22.22
N GLY A 227 10.56 20.54 -22.34
CA GLY A 227 9.93 21.13 -23.53
C GLY A 227 10.40 22.57 -23.79
N LEU A 228 10.67 23.35 -22.74
CA LEU A 228 11.28 24.66 -22.86
C LEU A 228 12.69 24.56 -23.46
N ALA A 229 13.50 23.63 -22.99
CA ALA A 229 14.85 23.40 -23.54
C ALA A 229 14.76 22.96 -25.01
N HIS A 230 13.78 22.15 -25.40
CA HIS A 230 13.51 21.80 -26.80
C HIS A 230 13.18 23.03 -27.65
N GLN A 231 12.31 23.93 -27.19
CA GLN A 231 11.95 25.14 -27.93
C GLN A 231 13.15 26.08 -28.07
N ILE A 232 14.00 26.18 -27.04
CA ILE A 232 15.23 26.99 -27.10
C ILE A 232 16.18 26.42 -28.15
N VAL A 233 16.45 25.12 -28.14
CA VAL A 233 17.37 24.45 -29.08
C VAL A 233 16.87 24.52 -30.52
N ASN A 234 15.57 24.42 -30.74
CA ASN A 234 14.95 24.50 -32.07
C ASN A 234 14.77 25.94 -32.56
N GLY A 235 14.92 26.93 -31.67
CA GLY A 235 14.74 28.36 -32.02
C GLY A 235 13.27 28.79 -32.05
N ASP A 236 12.34 27.98 -31.59
CA ASP A 236 10.89 28.25 -31.56
C ASP A 236 10.48 29.05 -30.31
N ILE A 237 11.27 30.08 -29.96
CA ILE A 237 11.09 30.86 -28.75
C ILE A 237 11.38 32.36 -29.03
N PRO A 238 10.78 33.29 -28.25
CA PRO A 238 11.05 34.71 -28.38
C PRO A 238 12.55 35.06 -28.24
N ASP A 239 13.01 36.11 -28.95
CA ASP A 239 14.43 36.50 -28.98
C ASP A 239 15.06 36.70 -27.58
N ALA A 240 14.27 37.11 -26.61
CA ALA A 240 14.71 37.31 -25.22
C ALA A 240 15.17 36.01 -24.50
N LEU A 241 14.86 34.83 -25.04
CA LEU A 241 15.20 33.53 -24.48
C LEU A 241 15.99 32.62 -25.43
N LYS A 242 16.36 33.11 -26.64
CA LYS A 242 17.08 32.28 -27.62
C LYS A 242 18.45 31.79 -27.15
N GLU A 243 19.12 32.58 -26.32
CA GLU A 243 20.44 32.26 -25.77
C GLU A 243 20.34 31.65 -24.36
N ALA A 244 19.12 31.30 -23.90
CA ALA A 244 18.95 30.77 -22.57
C ALA A 244 19.37 29.31 -22.51
N GLU A 245 19.96 28.92 -21.37
CA GLU A 245 20.28 27.54 -21.05
C GLU A 245 19.54 27.10 -19.77
N VAL A 246 18.89 25.94 -19.83
CA VAL A 246 18.12 25.38 -18.70
C VAL A 246 18.97 24.35 -17.99
N TYR A 247 19.22 24.59 -16.71
CA TYR A 247 19.96 23.71 -15.81
C TYR A 247 19.00 23.07 -14.79
N ALA A 248 18.82 21.77 -14.84
CA ALA A 248 18.06 21.03 -13.84
C ALA A 248 18.95 20.72 -12.64
N LEU A 249 18.51 21.11 -11.44
CA LEU A 249 19.22 20.86 -10.19
C LEU A 249 19.04 19.41 -9.76
N ASP A 250 20.14 18.69 -9.54
CA ASP A 250 20.14 17.36 -8.98
C ASP A 250 20.24 17.40 -7.45
N MET A 251 19.08 17.23 -6.79
CA MET A 251 19.00 17.23 -5.34
C MET A 251 19.70 16.02 -4.71
N GLY A 252 19.74 14.89 -5.42
CA GLY A 252 20.42 13.67 -4.96
C GLY A 252 21.92 13.90 -4.82
N SER A 253 22.55 14.46 -5.87
CA SER A 253 23.98 14.77 -5.88
C SER A 253 24.36 15.89 -4.89
N LEU A 254 23.46 16.86 -4.66
CA LEU A 254 23.68 17.89 -3.65
C LEU A 254 23.70 17.36 -2.22
N LEU A 255 22.86 16.36 -1.92
CA LEU A 255 22.73 15.75 -0.60
C LEU A 255 23.74 14.61 -0.39
N ALA A 256 24.21 13.96 -1.45
CA ALA A 256 25.15 12.85 -1.37
C ALA A 256 26.44 13.25 -0.66
N GLY A 257 26.79 12.52 0.43
CA GLY A 257 28.03 12.76 1.18
C GLY A 257 28.07 14.04 2.02
N THR A 258 26.97 14.81 2.15
CA THR A 258 26.92 15.94 3.09
C THR A 258 26.70 15.42 4.51
N LYS A 259 27.68 15.60 5.40
CA LYS A 259 27.58 15.22 6.83
C LYS A 259 27.00 16.35 7.68
N TYR A 260 27.23 17.59 7.27
CA TYR A 260 26.84 18.79 8.02
C TYR A 260 26.00 19.72 7.15
N ARG A 261 25.13 20.46 7.80
CA ARG A 261 24.32 21.53 7.19
C ARG A 261 25.15 22.51 6.35
N GLY A 262 26.33 22.86 6.84
CA GLY A 262 27.24 23.79 6.17
C GLY A 262 27.74 23.31 4.79
N ASP A 263 27.90 21.99 4.62
CA ASP A 263 28.38 21.42 3.34
C ASP A 263 27.32 21.57 2.25
N PHE A 264 26.06 21.28 2.56
CA PHE A 264 24.93 21.46 1.66
C PHE A 264 24.75 22.94 1.30
N GLU A 265 24.77 23.83 2.30
CA GLU A 265 24.66 25.27 2.08
C GLU A 265 25.80 25.79 1.20
N ALA A 266 27.03 25.31 1.43
CA ALA A 266 28.21 25.69 0.62
C ALA A 266 28.07 25.22 -0.85
N ARG A 267 27.60 23.99 -1.08
CA ARG A 267 27.35 23.45 -2.43
C ARG A 267 26.30 24.27 -3.18
N VAL A 268 25.12 24.47 -2.55
CA VAL A 268 24.03 25.27 -3.15
C VAL A 268 24.57 26.70 -3.47
N LYS A 269 25.34 27.32 -2.58
CA LYS A 269 25.91 28.62 -2.76
C LYS A 269 26.93 28.66 -3.92
N SER A 270 27.71 27.58 -4.07
CA SER A 270 28.63 27.41 -5.21
C SER A 270 27.90 27.29 -6.52
N VAL A 271 26.86 26.43 -6.60
CA VAL A 271 26.02 26.29 -7.80
C VAL A 271 25.38 27.61 -8.19
N LEU A 272 24.77 28.33 -7.25
CA LEU A 272 24.17 29.64 -7.53
C LEU A 272 25.18 30.66 -8.03
N LYS A 273 26.38 30.75 -7.44
CA LYS A 273 27.44 31.64 -7.89
C LYS A 273 27.97 31.30 -9.29
N GLN A 274 28.02 30.01 -9.64
CA GLN A 274 28.45 29.57 -10.97
C GLN A 274 27.35 29.88 -12.01
N LEU A 275 26.08 29.67 -11.69
CA LEU A 275 24.94 30.00 -12.58
C LEU A 275 24.81 31.52 -12.80
N GLU A 276 25.06 32.34 -11.78
CA GLU A 276 25.05 33.83 -11.95
C GLU A 276 26.10 34.33 -12.93
N LYS A 277 27.17 33.57 -13.20
CA LYS A 277 28.20 33.91 -14.20
C LYS A 277 27.79 33.52 -15.63
N ILE A 278 26.81 32.66 -15.80
CA ILE A 278 26.32 32.19 -17.10
C ILE A 278 25.20 33.14 -17.56
N PRO A 279 25.39 33.87 -18.68
CA PRO A 279 24.34 34.73 -19.20
C PRO A 279 23.09 33.94 -19.52
N HIS A 280 21.92 34.46 -19.14
CA HIS A 280 20.62 33.88 -19.45
C HIS A 280 20.37 32.45 -18.88
N ALA A 281 21.13 32.01 -17.86
CA ALA A 281 20.87 30.75 -17.19
C ALA A 281 19.48 30.72 -16.54
N ILE A 282 18.79 29.57 -16.69
CA ILE A 282 17.52 29.28 -16.07
C ILE A 282 17.72 28.05 -15.20
N LEU A 283 17.49 28.15 -13.89
CA LEU A 283 17.57 27.03 -12.95
C LEU A 283 16.22 26.36 -12.83
N PHE A 284 16.13 25.09 -13.16
CA PHE A 284 14.96 24.27 -12.89
C PHE A 284 15.16 23.46 -11.61
N ILE A 285 14.21 23.55 -10.69
CA ILE A 285 14.21 22.82 -9.42
C ILE A 285 12.93 22.00 -9.37
N ASP A 286 13.07 20.70 -9.55
CA ASP A 286 11.97 19.78 -9.30
C ASP A 286 11.78 19.57 -7.79
N GLU A 287 10.55 19.35 -7.36
CA GLU A 287 10.20 19.23 -5.95
C GLU A 287 10.81 20.35 -5.07
N ILE A 288 10.66 21.60 -5.50
CA ILE A 288 11.26 22.78 -4.84
C ILE A 288 10.94 22.89 -3.35
N HIS A 289 9.88 22.24 -2.90
CA HIS A 289 9.49 22.15 -1.49
C HIS A 289 10.53 21.40 -0.64
N THR A 290 11.31 20.49 -1.23
CA THR A 290 12.38 19.77 -0.52
C THR A 290 13.49 20.70 -0.04
N ILE A 291 13.76 21.77 -0.78
CA ILE A 291 14.73 22.80 -0.40
C ILE A 291 14.17 23.72 0.70
N ILE A 292 12.85 23.93 0.69
CA ILE A 292 12.19 24.89 1.59
C ILE A 292 11.77 24.21 2.90
N GLY A 293 11.32 22.95 2.84
CA GLY A 293 10.70 22.22 3.94
C GLY A 293 11.60 21.26 4.70
N ALA A 294 12.83 21.07 4.31
CA ALA A 294 13.77 20.11 4.93
C ALA A 294 14.10 20.41 6.40
N GLY A 295 13.27 21.18 7.10
CA GLY A 295 13.59 21.72 8.41
C GLY A 295 12.54 21.71 9.49
N SER A 296 11.39 21.04 9.34
CA SER A 296 10.28 21.15 10.32
C SER A 296 10.09 19.98 11.28
N THR A 297 10.94 18.96 11.26
CA THR A 297 10.87 17.85 12.22
C THR A 297 12.11 17.79 13.10
N SER A 298 11.92 18.13 14.38
CA SER A 298 12.83 17.94 15.54
C SER A 298 14.31 18.27 15.33
N GLY A 299 14.67 19.55 15.49
CA GLY A 299 16.00 19.93 16.01
C GLY A 299 17.05 20.42 15.05
N GLY A 300 16.75 20.70 13.77
CA GLY A 300 17.77 21.25 12.87
C GLY A 300 17.24 21.54 11.48
N THR A 301 16.69 22.74 11.29
CA THR A 301 16.09 23.16 10.02
C THR A 301 17.14 23.39 8.93
N MET A 302 17.20 22.55 7.92
CA MET A 302 17.85 22.87 6.64
C MET A 302 16.96 23.86 5.87
N ASP A 303 17.12 25.15 6.11
CA ASP A 303 16.36 26.18 5.39
C ASP A 303 17.24 26.81 4.30
N ALA A 304 17.41 26.09 3.19
CA ALA A 304 18.12 26.59 2.02
C ALA A 304 17.32 27.69 1.28
N SER A 305 16.08 27.94 1.67
CA SER A 305 15.27 29.04 1.13
C SER A 305 15.96 30.39 1.29
N ASN A 306 16.68 30.58 2.40
CA ASN A 306 17.41 31.79 2.68
C ASN A 306 18.60 32.04 1.72
N LEU A 307 19.12 30.99 1.08
CA LEU A 307 20.17 31.09 0.06
C LEU A 307 19.61 31.50 -1.31
N LEU A 308 18.43 31.01 -1.67
CA LEU A 308 17.74 31.33 -2.91
C LEU A 308 17.15 32.76 -2.90
N LYS A 309 16.65 33.21 -1.75
CA LYS A 309 15.98 34.51 -1.60
C LYS A 309 16.78 35.70 -2.15
N PRO A 310 18.11 35.84 -1.91
CA PRO A 310 18.91 36.95 -2.45
C PRO A 310 19.07 36.92 -3.98
N ALA A 311 19.35 35.74 -4.55
CA ALA A 311 19.53 35.56 -6.00
C ALA A 311 18.23 35.86 -6.78
N LEU A 312 17.10 35.35 -6.28
CA LEU A 312 15.77 35.60 -6.84
C LEU A 312 15.31 37.05 -6.65
N ALA A 313 15.75 37.73 -5.57
CA ALA A 313 15.39 39.12 -5.30
C ALA A 313 16.11 40.11 -6.24
N LYS A 314 17.39 39.86 -6.53
CA LYS A 314 18.18 40.68 -7.45
C LYS A 314 17.75 40.51 -8.92
N GLY A 315 17.02 39.41 -9.23
CA GLY A 315 16.65 39.04 -10.60
C GLY A 315 17.84 38.61 -11.45
N SER A 316 18.98 38.31 -10.81
CA SER A 316 20.20 37.83 -11.49
C SER A 316 20.06 36.40 -11.97
N LEU A 317 19.16 35.61 -11.34
CA LEU A 317 18.88 34.25 -11.70
C LEU A 317 17.37 34.07 -11.97
N ARG A 318 17.03 33.39 -13.06
CA ARG A 318 15.69 32.93 -13.36
C ARG A 318 15.53 31.52 -12.82
N CYS A 319 14.42 31.23 -12.16
CA CYS A 319 14.17 29.91 -11.57
C CYS A 319 12.78 29.39 -11.95
N ILE A 320 12.71 28.13 -12.38
CA ILE A 320 11.48 27.40 -12.57
C ILE A 320 11.40 26.40 -11.42
N GLY A 321 10.35 26.48 -10.61
CA GLY A 321 10.08 25.48 -9.56
C GLY A 321 8.94 24.57 -9.96
N ALA A 322 8.98 23.30 -9.50
CA ALA A 322 7.85 22.37 -9.59
C ALA A 322 7.49 21.85 -8.20
N THR A 323 6.20 21.68 -7.92
CA THR A 323 5.69 21.16 -6.64
C THR A 323 4.28 20.58 -6.81
N THR A 324 3.78 19.86 -5.79
CA THR A 324 2.39 19.42 -5.77
C THR A 324 1.48 20.47 -5.13
N TYR A 325 0.13 20.25 -5.20
CA TYR A 325 -0.82 21.18 -4.56
C TYR A 325 -0.72 21.14 -3.04
N ASP A 326 -0.47 19.98 -2.47
CA ASP A 326 -0.41 19.81 -1.01
C ASP A 326 0.84 20.47 -0.42
N GLU A 327 2.00 20.26 -1.04
CA GLU A 327 3.25 20.91 -0.62
C GLU A 327 3.23 22.40 -0.89
N TYR A 328 2.58 22.84 -1.95
CA TYR A 328 2.37 24.27 -2.19
C TYR A 328 1.64 24.93 -1.02
N ARG A 329 0.53 24.34 -0.57
CA ARG A 329 -0.27 24.88 0.55
C ARG A 329 0.43 24.76 1.91
N THR A 330 1.08 23.63 2.16
CA THR A 330 1.65 23.32 3.49
C THR A 330 2.97 24.00 3.74
N ILE A 331 3.78 24.18 2.71
CA ILE A 331 5.17 24.65 2.81
C ILE A 331 5.35 25.99 2.08
N PHE A 332 5.05 26.05 0.77
CA PHE A 332 5.41 27.17 -0.08
C PHE A 332 4.60 28.45 0.21
N ASP A 333 3.29 28.32 0.42
CA ASP A 333 2.39 29.44 0.67
C ASP A 333 2.63 30.08 2.04
N LYS A 334 3.17 29.33 3.00
CA LYS A 334 3.57 29.83 4.32
C LYS A 334 4.81 30.73 4.28
N ASP A 335 5.73 30.51 3.31
CA ASP A 335 6.88 31.41 3.11
C ASP A 335 6.50 32.56 2.18
N HIS A 336 5.91 33.60 2.76
CA HIS A 336 5.51 34.81 2.03
C HIS A 336 6.66 35.49 1.27
N ALA A 337 7.91 35.26 1.67
CA ALA A 337 9.07 35.85 1.00
C ALA A 337 9.38 35.16 -0.33
N LEU A 338 9.18 33.85 -0.42
CA LEU A 338 9.31 33.09 -1.66
C LEU A 338 8.06 33.18 -2.53
N SER A 339 6.86 33.03 -1.96
CA SER A 339 5.59 33.05 -2.72
C SER A 339 5.40 34.34 -3.50
N ARG A 340 5.91 35.49 -2.99
CA ARG A 340 5.88 36.76 -3.71
C ARG A 340 6.82 36.85 -4.90
N ARG A 341 7.82 35.95 -5.02
CA ARG A 341 8.84 35.96 -6.08
C ARG A 341 8.53 34.97 -7.20
N PHE A 342 7.67 34.01 -6.93
CA PHE A 342 7.20 33.03 -7.90
C PHE A 342 5.81 33.40 -8.44
N GLN A 343 5.56 33.02 -9.69
CA GLN A 343 4.25 33.11 -10.30
C GLN A 343 3.72 31.71 -10.55
N LYS A 344 2.62 31.36 -9.88
CA LYS A 344 1.98 30.06 -10.01
C LYS A 344 1.44 29.82 -11.42
N ILE A 345 1.68 28.59 -11.93
CA ILE A 345 1.07 28.01 -13.13
C ILE A 345 0.47 26.68 -12.69
N ASP A 346 -0.84 26.52 -12.84
CA ASP A 346 -1.51 25.28 -12.56
C ASP A 346 -1.32 24.32 -13.73
N VAL A 347 -0.79 23.11 -13.43
CA VAL A 347 -0.60 22.02 -14.39
C VAL A 347 -1.61 20.95 -14.08
N VAL A 348 -2.73 20.98 -14.76
CA VAL A 348 -3.85 20.05 -14.54
C VAL A 348 -3.64 18.72 -15.25
N GLU A 349 -4.31 17.66 -14.79
CA GLU A 349 -4.31 16.36 -15.46
C GLU A 349 -4.83 16.50 -16.90
N PRO A 350 -4.14 15.98 -17.93
CA PRO A 350 -4.62 16.04 -19.31
C PRO A 350 -5.84 15.14 -19.48
N THR A 351 -6.68 15.51 -20.43
CA THR A 351 -7.81 14.68 -20.85
C THR A 351 -7.34 13.37 -21.51
N VAL A 352 -8.21 12.36 -21.58
CA VAL A 352 -7.91 11.09 -22.28
C VAL A 352 -7.50 11.35 -23.73
N SER A 353 -8.16 12.27 -24.42
CA SER A 353 -7.85 12.61 -25.83
C SER A 353 -6.47 13.26 -25.97
N GLU A 354 -6.08 14.16 -25.07
CA GLU A 354 -4.74 14.74 -25.04
C GLU A 354 -3.69 13.68 -24.69
N THR A 355 -3.99 12.79 -23.76
CA THR A 355 -3.09 11.68 -23.40
C THR A 355 -2.85 10.75 -24.60
N VAL A 356 -3.87 10.44 -25.40
CA VAL A 356 -3.70 9.65 -26.64
C VAL A 356 -2.73 10.37 -27.61
N GLN A 357 -2.80 11.71 -27.72
CA GLN A 357 -1.86 12.47 -28.53
C GLN A 357 -0.43 12.41 -27.99
N ILE A 358 -0.27 12.50 -26.65
CA ILE A 358 1.02 12.34 -25.99
C ILE A 358 1.60 10.96 -26.27
N LEU A 359 0.83 9.89 -26.03
CA LEU A 359 1.26 8.52 -26.33
C LEU A 359 1.63 8.32 -27.80
N ARG A 360 0.88 8.95 -28.73
CA ARG A 360 1.19 8.88 -30.17
C ARG A 360 2.53 9.52 -30.50
N GLY A 361 2.88 10.62 -29.85
CA GLY A 361 4.15 11.26 -30.07
C GLY A 361 5.34 10.54 -29.44
N LEU A 362 5.13 9.89 -28.26
CA LEU A 362 6.16 9.09 -27.61
C LEU A 362 6.30 7.68 -28.23
N LYS A 363 5.30 7.23 -28.99
CA LYS A 363 5.25 5.91 -29.62
C LYS A 363 6.55 5.50 -30.34
N PRO A 364 7.19 6.31 -31.21
CA PRO A 364 8.38 5.88 -31.95
C PRO A 364 9.51 5.47 -31.03
N MET A 365 9.72 6.17 -29.92
CA MET A 365 10.80 5.91 -28.97
C MET A 365 10.59 4.59 -28.23
N PHE A 366 9.37 4.32 -27.76
CA PHE A 366 9.04 3.06 -27.13
C PHE A 366 9.05 1.88 -28.11
N GLU A 367 8.67 2.10 -29.37
CA GLU A 367 8.76 1.09 -30.43
C GLU A 367 10.21 0.70 -30.71
N ASP A 368 11.09 1.69 -30.78
CA ASP A 368 12.54 1.47 -30.98
C ASP A 368 13.19 0.81 -29.76
N PHE A 369 12.80 1.23 -28.56
CA PHE A 369 13.37 0.66 -27.33
C PHE A 369 12.96 -0.81 -27.12
N HIS A 370 11.68 -1.12 -27.31
CA HIS A 370 11.13 -2.48 -27.08
C HIS A 370 11.18 -3.37 -28.31
N GLN A 371 11.49 -2.85 -29.50
CA GLN A 371 11.47 -3.57 -30.78
C GLN A 371 10.09 -4.16 -31.11
N VAL A 372 9.03 -3.40 -30.80
CA VAL A 372 7.63 -3.73 -31.03
C VAL A 372 6.93 -2.61 -31.79
N ARG A 373 5.69 -2.83 -32.21
CA ARG A 373 4.82 -1.81 -32.81
C ARG A 373 3.51 -1.69 -32.04
N TYR A 374 3.12 -0.47 -31.67
CA TYR A 374 1.85 -0.21 -31.01
C TYR A 374 0.78 0.17 -32.05
N THR A 375 -0.38 -0.48 -31.97
CA THR A 375 -1.53 -0.08 -32.80
C THR A 375 -2.18 1.18 -32.23
N GLN A 376 -2.95 1.91 -33.06
CA GLN A 376 -3.70 3.07 -32.59
C GLN A 376 -4.68 2.68 -31.48
N GLY A 377 -5.38 1.54 -31.62
CA GLY A 377 -6.28 1.05 -30.59
C GLY A 377 -5.59 0.63 -29.28
N ALA A 378 -4.27 0.31 -29.32
CA ALA A 378 -3.50 0.09 -28.08
C ALA A 378 -3.27 1.39 -27.32
N LEU A 379 -2.93 2.50 -28.00
CA LEU A 379 -2.74 3.80 -27.38
C LEU A 379 -4.03 4.36 -26.78
N GLU A 380 -5.13 4.25 -27.51
CA GLU A 380 -6.46 4.62 -27.02
C GLU A 380 -6.85 3.79 -25.79
N ALA A 381 -6.66 2.47 -25.86
CA ALA A 381 -6.91 1.60 -24.72
C ALA A 381 -6.00 1.91 -23.51
N ALA A 382 -4.73 2.22 -23.75
CA ALA A 382 -3.81 2.59 -22.66
C ALA A 382 -4.30 3.85 -21.93
N ALA A 383 -4.73 4.88 -22.66
CA ALA A 383 -5.23 6.12 -22.07
C ALA A 383 -6.60 5.92 -21.38
N GLU A 384 -7.56 5.31 -22.06
CA GLU A 384 -8.93 5.12 -21.55
C GLU A 384 -8.96 4.18 -20.32
N LEU A 385 -8.30 3.02 -20.42
CA LEU A 385 -8.35 2.02 -19.37
C LEU A 385 -7.51 2.41 -18.16
N SER A 386 -6.36 3.07 -18.36
CA SER A 386 -5.58 3.60 -17.23
C SER A 386 -6.34 4.71 -16.50
N ALA A 387 -7.04 5.60 -17.22
CA ALA A 387 -7.90 6.61 -16.61
C ALA A 387 -9.02 6.00 -15.78
N ARG A 388 -9.60 4.87 -16.26
CA ARG A 388 -10.74 4.20 -15.63
C ARG A 388 -10.36 3.32 -14.46
N TYR A 389 -9.22 2.62 -14.53
CA TYR A 389 -8.89 1.53 -13.62
C TYR A 389 -7.69 1.80 -12.70
N ILE A 390 -6.82 2.76 -13.04
CA ILE A 390 -5.67 3.14 -12.22
C ILE A 390 -5.95 4.50 -11.58
N ASN A 391 -6.41 4.48 -10.32
CA ASN A 391 -6.87 5.68 -9.63
C ASN A 391 -5.81 6.32 -8.72
N GLU A 392 -4.73 5.61 -8.41
CA GLU A 392 -3.65 6.09 -7.52
C GLU A 392 -2.69 7.08 -8.20
N ARG A 393 -2.73 7.18 -9.53
CA ARG A 393 -1.84 8.01 -10.35
C ARG A 393 -2.62 8.83 -11.35
N PHE A 394 -1.98 9.84 -11.89
CA PHE A 394 -2.58 10.77 -12.86
C PHE A 394 -2.09 10.52 -14.28
N LEU A 395 -2.90 10.93 -15.26
CA LEU A 395 -2.48 10.99 -16.65
C LEU A 395 -1.45 12.14 -16.83
N PRO A 396 -0.50 12.04 -17.78
CA PRO A 396 -0.29 10.95 -18.73
C PRO A 396 0.56 9.80 -18.19
N ASP A 397 1.22 9.95 -17.03
CA ASP A 397 2.22 9.05 -16.47
C ASP A 397 1.74 7.60 -16.41
N LYS A 398 0.57 7.36 -15.78
CA LYS A 398 -0.01 6.01 -15.68
C LYS A 398 -0.31 5.35 -17.04
N ALA A 399 -0.58 6.13 -18.09
CA ALA A 399 -0.81 5.59 -19.44
C ALA A 399 0.51 5.30 -20.17
N ILE A 400 1.54 6.10 -19.92
CA ILE A 400 2.90 5.87 -20.40
C ILE A 400 3.46 4.59 -19.77
N ASP A 401 3.33 4.43 -18.46
CA ASP A 401 3.75 3.22 -17.74
C ASP A 401 3.08 1.95 -18.31
N VAL A 402 1.77 2.00 -18.57
CA VAL A 402 1.04 0.87 -19.17
C VAL A 402 1.58 0.53 -20.57
N MET A 403 1.92 1.53 -21.36
CA MET A 403 2.50 1.33 -22.69
C MET A 403 3.90 0.71 -22.59
N ASP A 404 4.74 1.22 -21.69
CA ASP A 404 6.10 0.71 -21.42
C ASP A 404 6.05 -0.73 -20.91
N GLU A 405 5.22 -1.02 -19.91
CA GLU A 405 5.06 -2.37 -19.35
C GLU A 405 4.54 -3.38 -20.39
N ALA A 406 3.67 -2.95 -21.31
CA ALA A 406 3.19 -3.80 -22.39
C ALA A 406 4.32 -4.17 -23.37
N GLY A 407 5.24 -3.25 -23.65
CA GLY A 407 6.46 -3.49 -24.42
C GLY A 407 7.42 -4.43 -23.69
N ALA A 408 7.68 -4.14 -22.43
CA ALA A 408 8.56 -4.94 -21.57
C ALA A 408 8.06 -6.39 -21.42
N ALA A 409 6.74 -6.57 -21.25
CA ALA A 409 6.12 -7.89 -21.14
C ALA A 409 6.39 -8.78 -22.36
N GLN A 410 6.46 -8.20 -23.59
CA GLN A 410 6.79 -8.97 -24.78
C GLN A 410 8.26 -9.40 -24.81
N ARG A 411 9.18 -8.59 -24.28
CA ARG A 411 10.63 -8.93 -24.24
C ARG A 411 10.96 -10.09 -23.32
N ILE A 412 10.18 -10.28 -22.26
CA ILE A 412 10.37 -11.39 -21.28
C ILE A 412 9.90 -12.73 -21.83
N LEU A 413 8.96 -12.72 -22.80
CA LEU A 413 8.44 -13.96 -23.37
C LEU A 413 9.48 -14.67 -24.23
N PRO A 414 9.46 -16.02 -24.32
CA PRO A 414 10.27 -16.78 -25.26
C PRO A 414 10.04 -16.29 -26.71
N LYS A 415 11.08 -16.25 -27.51
CA LYS A 415 11.03 -15.71 -28.90
C LYS A 415 9.87 -16.29 -29.76
N SER A 416 9.48 -17.55 -29.51
CA SER A 416 8.37 -18.20 -30.20
C SER A 416 6.98 -17.66 -29.83
N LYS A 417 6.85 -16.99 -28.67
CA LYS A 417 5.60 -16.43 -28.13
C LYS A 417 5.56 -14.90 -28.19
N GLN A 418 6.65 -14.25 -28.57
CA GLN A 418 6.73 -12.78 -28.69
C GLN A 418 5.85 -12.28 -29.83
N LYS A 419 5.00 -11.31 -29.53
CA LYS A 419 4.22 -10.57 -30.54
C LYS A 419 4.94 -9.29 -30.87
N LYS A 420 5.24 -9.08 -32.15
CA LYS A 420 5.85 -7.82 -32.64
C LYS A 420 4.88 -6.65 -32.67
N VAL A 421 3.58 -6.93 -32.62
CA VAL A 421 2.53 -5.89 -32.64
C VAL A 421 1.72 -5.98 -31.35
N ILE A 422 1.68 -4.89 -30.62
CA ILE A 422 0.90 -4.72 -29.39
C ILE A 422 -0.44 -4.09 -29.77
N GLY A 423 -1.51 -4.82 -29.54
CA GLY A 423 -2.87 -4.39 -29.74
C GLY A 423 -3.58 -4.11 -28.41
N LYS A 424 -4.89 -3.85 -28.50
CA LYS A 424 -5.76 -3.59 -27.35
C LYS A 424 -5.72 -4.69 -26.30
N THR A 425 -5.73 -5.96 -26.71
CA THR A 425 -5.73 -7.12 -25.78
C THR A 425 -4.48 -7.21 -24.92
N GLN A 426 -3.29 -6.84 -25.44
CA GLN A 426 -2.07 -6.83 -24.64
C GLN A 426 -2.12 -5.73 -23.57
N ILE A 427 -2.65 -4.56 -23.91
CA ILE A 427 -2.87 -3.46 -22.97
C ILE A 427 -3.89 -3.88 -21.89
N GLU A 428 -4.99 -4.51 -22.27
CA GLU A 428 -6.00 -5.03 -21.34
C GLU A 428 -5.40 -6.02 -20.33
N THR A 429 -4.52 -6.93 -20.79
CA THR A 429 -3.82 -7.88 -19.91
C THR A 429 -2.87 -7.17 -18.92
N VAL A 430 -2.14 -6.15 -19.38
CA VAL A 430 -1.27 -5.36 -18.49
C VAL A 430 -2.08 -4.61 -17.45
N ILE A 431 -3.12 -3.91 -17.88
CA ILE A 431 -3.99 -3.15 -16.96
C ILE A 431 -4.65 -4.08 -15.94
N ALA A 432 -5.10 -5.27 -16.36
CA ALA A 432 -5.67 -6.27 -15.46
C ALA A 432 -4.70 -6.63 -14.33
N LYS A 433 -3.41 -6.78 -14.65
CA LYS A 433 -2.36 -7.06 -13.66
C LYS A 433 -2.06 -5.87 -12.76
N VAL A 434 -1.85 -4.68 -13.35
CA VAL A 434 -1.51 -3.45 -12.62
C VAL A 434 -2.64 -3.04 -11.67
N ALA A 435 -3.87 -3.02 -12.18
CA ALA A 435 -5.06 -2.65 -11.41
C ALA A 435 -5.61 -3.80 -10.54
N ARG A 436 -5.00 -4.99 -10.60
CA ARG A 436 -5.43 -6.20 -9.86
C ARG A 436 -6.88 -6.59 -10.14
N ILE A 437 -7.26 -6.53 -11.41
CA ILE A 437 -8.61 -6.84 -11.88
C ILE A 437 -8.54 -8.14 -12.69
N PRO A 438 -9.57 -8.99 -12.65
CA PRO A 438 -9.66 -10.13 -13.56
C PRO A 438 -9.61 -9.67 -15.02
N GLU A 439 -8.82 -10.35 -15.86
CA GLU A 439 -8.68 -10.03 -17.29
C GLU A 439 -10.04 -9.94 -18.02
N LYS A 440 -11.00 -10.77 -17.62
CA LYS A 440 -12.37 -10.78 -18.15
C LYS A 440 -13.14 -9.48 -17.91
N THR A 441 -12.80 -8.73 -16.85
CA THR A 441 -13.49 -7.48 -16.51
C THR A 441 -12.98 -6.30 -17.34
N VAL A 442 -11.77 -6.39 -17.88
CA VAL A 442 -11.14 -5.33 -18.69
C VAL A 442 -11.46 -5.55 -20.18
N SER A 443 -11.67 -6.80 -20.59
CA SER A 443 -11.98 -7.16 -21.97
C SER A 443 -13.46 -6.94 -22.34
N HIS A 444 -13.77 -6.90 -23.63
CA HIS A 444 -15.15 -6.79 -24.16
C HIS A 444 -16.11 -7.94 -23.76
N ASP A 445 -15.61 -8.98 -23.07
CA ASP A 445 -16.42 -10.10 -22.54
C ASP A 445 -17.35 -9.69 -21.38
N ASP A 446 -17.21 -8.48 -20.84
CA ASP A 446 -18.09 -7.93 -19.78
C ASP A 446 -19.59 -7.95 -20.25
N LYS A 447 -19.84 -7.77 -21.55
CA LYS A 447 -21.20 -7.85 -22.11
C LYS A 447 -21.80 -9.25 -22.01
N GLN A 448 -21.01 -10.30 -22.23
CA GLN A 448 -21.49 -11.68 -22.13
C GLN A 448 -21.75 -12.06 -20.66
N VAL A 449 -20.85 -11.69 -19.74
CA VAL A 449 -21.05 -11.89 -18.30
C VAL A 449 -22.33 -11.21 -17.84
N LEU A 450 -22.55 -9.95 -18.20
CA LEU A 450 -23.76 -9.21 -17.84
C LEU A 450 -25.01 -9.77 -18.50
N GLN A 451 -24.91 -10.35 -19.71
CA GLN A 451 -26.05 -10.98 -20.41
C GLN A 451 -26.55 -12.19 -19.64
N PHE A 452 -25.65 -13.03 -19.11
CA PHE A 452 -26.00 -14.28 -18.43
C PHE A 452 -26.08 -14.15 -16.92
N LEU A 453 -25.69 -13.02 -16.34
CA LEU A 453 -25.62 -12.78 -14.88
C LEU A 453 -26.91 -13.18 -14.15
N GLY A 454 -28.08 -12.79 -14.71
CA GLY A 454 -29.36 -13.12 -14.08
C GLY A 454 -29.65 -14.62 -14.04
N ARG A 455 -29.33 -15.34 -15.12
CA ARG A 455 -29.49 -16.80 -15.19
C ARG A 455 -28.55 -17.48 -14.17
N ASP A 456 -27.31 -17.07 -14.14
CA ASP A 456 -26.29 -17.70 -13.33
C ASP A 456 -26.55 -17.47 -11.82
N LEU A 457 -27.01 -16.27 -11.43
CA LEU A 457 -27.45 -15.99 -10.08
C LEU A 457 -28.69 -16.81 -9.67
N LYS A 458 -29.70 -16.95 -10.56
CA LYS A 458 -30.91 -17.74 -10.31
C LYS A 458 -30.60 -19.23 -10.16
N ASN A 459 -29.59 -19.74 -10.86
CA ASN A 459 -29.13 -21.12 -10.71
C ASN A 459 -28.44 -21.38 -9.37
N MET A 460 -27.85 -20.34 -8.78
CA MET A 460 -27.11 -20.47 -7.51
C MET A 460 -27.92 -20.08 -6.27
N VAL A 461 -28.91 -19.19 -6.40
CA VAL A 461 -29.74 -18.71 -5.29
C VAL A 461 -31.21 -18.89 -5.64
N TYR A 462 -31.87 -19.76 -4.90
CA TYR A 462 -33.26 -20.15 -5.16
C TYR A 462 -34.26 -19.27 -4.39
N GLY A 463 -35.40 -18.98 -5.03
CA GLY A 463 -36.54 -18.30 -4.43
C GLY A 463 -36.42 -16.80 -4.25
N GLN A 464 -35.45 -16.19 -4.93
CA GLN A 464 -35.22 -14.75 -4.89
C GLN A 464 -35.17 -14.14 -6.30
N GLU A 465 -35.97 -14.72 -7.22
CA GLU A 465 -35.95 -14.37 -8.65
C GLU A 465 -36.20 -12.86 -8.87
N ASN A 466 -37.20 -12.30 -8.16
CA ASN A 466 -37.53 -10.86 -8.26
C ASN A 466 -36.40 -9.96 -7.74
N ALA A 467 -35.76 -10.36 -6.63
CA ALA A 467 -34.62 -9.63 -6.06
C ALA A 467 -33.42 -9.65 -7.01
N ILE A 468 -33.15 -10.83 -7.61
CA ILE A 468 -32.06 -11.01 -8.58
C ILE A 468 -32.35 -10.18 -9.86
N ASP A 469 -33.58 -10.19 -10.37
CA ASP A 469 -33.94 -9.42 -11.56
C ASP A 469 -33.77 -7.92 -11.33
N ALA A 470 -34.19 -7.40 -10.17
CA ALA A 470 -33.99 -6.00 -9.80
C ALA A 470 -32.51 -5.65 -9.68
N LEU A 471 -31.72 -6.51 -9.03
CA LEU A 471 -30.26 -6.30 -8.90
C LEU A 471 -29.58 -6.28 -10.25
N VAL A 472 -29.86 -7.27 -11.12
CA VAL A 472 -29.26 -7.39 -12.44
C VAL A 472 -29.64 -6.21 -13.34
N ALA A 473 -30.88 -5.74 -13.27
CA ALA A 473 -31.33 -4.56 -14.03
C ALA A 473 -30.53 -3.31 -13.59
N ALA A 474 -30.37 -3.10 -12.30
CA ALA A 474 -29.63 -1.96 -11.76
C ALA A 474 -28.13 -2.03 -12.10
N VAL A 475 -27.50 -3.20 -11.98
CA VAL A 475 -26.09 -3.40 -12.38
C VAL A 475 -25.91 -3.17 -13.88
N LYS A 476 -26.80 -3.67 -14.73
CA LYS A 476 -26.77 -3.44 -16.19
C LYS A 476 -26.92 -1.97 -16.54
N MET A 477 -27.81 -1.26 -15.87
CA MET A 477 -28.01 0.18 -16.07
C MET A 477 -26.74 0.97 -15.73
N SER A 478 -26.12 0.67 -14.58
CA SER A 478 -24.88 1.32 -14.18
C SER A 478 -23.73 1.04 -15.17
N ARG A 479 -23.58 -0.20 -15.60
CA ARG A 479 -22.50 -0.60 -16.55
C ARG A 479 -22.74 -0.15 -18.00
N SER A 480 -23.93 0.30 -18.33
CA SER A 480 -24.25 0.84 -19.68
C SER A 480 -23.61 2.19 -19.99
N GLY A 481 -22.99 2.84 -18.97
CA GLY A 481 -22.42 4.19 -19.08
C GLY A 481 -23.44 5.32 -18.94
N LEU A 482 -24.69 5.01 -18.56
CA LEU A 482 -25.75 6.00 -18.31
C LEU A 482 -25.75 6.52 -16.86
N ALA A 483 -24.95 5.91 -15.98
CA ALA A 483 -24.77 6.36 -14.61
C ALA A 483 -23.83 7.58 -14.52
N LEU A 484 -23.96 8.37 -13.43
CA LEU A 484 -23.08 9.50 -13.16
C LEU A 484 -21.63 8.98 -12.89
N PRO A 485 -20.59 9.62 -13.47
CA PRO A 485 -19.23 9.11 -13.42
C PRO A 485 -18.60 9.12 -12.02
N ASP A 486 -19.14 9.96 -11.12
CA ASP A 486 -18.58 10.19 -9.78
C ASP A 486 -19.25 9.35 -8.68
N LYS A 487 -20.03 8.32 -9.05
CA LYS A 487 -20.71 7.44 -8.08
C LYS A 487 -20.18 6.01 -8.14
N PRO A 488 -20.39 5.20 -7.07
CA PRO A 488 -20.18 3.76 -7.13
C PRO A 488 -20.94 3.10 -8.27
N ILE A 489 -20.51 1.90 -8.70
CA ILE A 489 -21.23 1.12 -9.73
C ILE A 489 -22.68 0.91 -9.34
N GLY A 490 -22.96 0.75 -8.04
CA GLY A 490 -24.31 0.66 -7.52
C GLY A 490 -24.30 0.57 -6.00
N SER A 491 -25.32 1.16 -5.39
CA SER A 491 -25.52 1.19 -3.93
C SER A 491 -26.88 0.57 -3.61
N PHE A 492 -26.87 -0.66 -3.08
CA PHE A 492 -28.06 -1.49 -2.90
C PHE A 492 -28.32 -1.77 -1.43
N LEU A 493 -29.59 -1.66 -1.01
CA LEU A 493 -30.04 -2.12 0.30
C LEU A 493 -30.88 -3.41 0.13
N PHE A 494 -30.36 -4.52 0.65
CA PHE A 494 -31.07 -5.81 0.69
C PHE A 494 -31.87 -5.89 1.98
N SER A 495 -33.18 -5.88 1.89
CA SER A 495 -34.10 -5.98 3.03
C SER A 495 -34.76 -7.35 3.09
N GLY A 496 -35.12 -7.83 4.29
CA GLY A 496 -35.87 -9.07 4.47
C GLY A 496 -35.36 -9.91 5.63
N PRO A 497 -36.01 -11.06 5.89
CA PRO A 497 -35.70 -11.94 7.03
C PRO A 497 -34.26 -12.47 7.03
N THR A 498 -33.79 -12.88 8.18
CA THR A 498 -32.50 -13.54 8.30
C THR A 498 -32.50 -14.89 7.57
N GLY A 499 -31.40 -15.26 6.93
CA GLY A 499 -31.22 -16.59 6.33
C GLY A 499 -31.96 -16.86 5.03
N VAL A 500 -32.53 -15.82 4.36
CA VAL A 500 -33.21 -15.94 3.06
C VAL A 500 -32.27 -15.85 1.85
N GLY A 501 -30.96 -15.61 2.07
CA GLY A 501 -29.96 -15.62 1.01
C GLY A 501 -29.37 -14.26 0.63
N LYS A 502 -29.58 -13.16 1.39
CA LYS A 502 -29.04 -11.82 1.11
C LYS A 502 -27.51 -11.84 0.91
N THR A 503 -26.78 -12.36 1.89
CA THR A 503 -25.31 -12.49 1.85
C THR A 503 -24.84 -13.44 0.74
N GLU A 504 -25.63 -14.50 0.47
CA GLU A 504 -25.31 -15.45 -0.61
C GLU A 504 -25.43 -14.82 -2.00
N VAL A 505 -26.44 -13.97 -2.24
CA VAL A 505 -26.57 -13.22 -3.52
C VAL A 505 -25.36 -12.30 -3.72
N ALA A 506 -24.92 -11.59 -2.67
CA ALA A 506 -23.73 -10.74 -2.76
C ALA A 506 -22.45 -11.54 -3.09
N LYS A 507 -22.30 -12.72 -2.47
CA LYS A 507 -21.19 -13.64 -2.73
C LYS A 507 -21.22 -14.18 -4.16
N GLN A 508 -22.38 -14.61 -4.63
CA GLN A 508 -22.52 -15.14 -5.98
C GLN A 508 -22.40 -14.04 -7.05
N LEU A 509 -22.84 -12.80 -6.75
CA LEU A 509 -22.59 -11.65 -7.62
C LEU A 509 -21.09 -11.40 -7.79
N ALA A 510 -20.34 -11.36 -6.69
CA ALA A 510 -18.89 -11.18 -6.73
C ALA A 510 -18.21 -12.29 -7.54
N TYR A 511 -18.61 -13.55 -7.31
CA TYR A 511 -18.08 -14.70 -8.05
C TYR A 511 -18.39 -14.63 -9.55
N SER A 512 -19.65 -14.35 -9.92
CA SER A 512 -20.08 -14.29 -11.33
C SER A 512 -19.44 -13.12 -12.07
N MET A 513 -19.17 -12.01 -11.37
CA MET A 513 -18.46 -10.87 -11.95
C MET A 513 -16.92 -11.02 -11.90
N GLY A 514 -16.41 -12.06 -11.25
CA GLY A 514 -14.98 -12.31 -11.12
C GLY A 514 -14.26 -11.28 -10.25
N VAL A 515 -14.95 -10.60 -9.33
CA VAL A 515 -14.38 -9.61 -8.42
C VAL A 515 -14.39 -10.13 -6.98
N PRO A 516 -13.46 -9.70 -6.11
CA PRO A 516 -13.45 -10.13 -4.72
C PRO A 516 -14.65 -9.58 -3.94
N LEU A 517 -15.06 -10.32 -2.90
CA LEU A 517 -16.05 -9.88 -1.93
C LEU A 517 -15.33 -9.39 -0.68
N GLN A 518 -15.52 -8.11 -0.34
CA GLN A 518 -15.12 -7.51 0.94
C GLN A 518 -16.35 -7.46 1.85
N ARG A 519 -16.28 -8.09 3.02
CA ARG A 519 -17.39 -8.13 3.97
C ARG A 519 -17.01 -7.50 5.29
N PHE A 520 -17.87 -6.60 5.75
CA PHE A 520 -17.82 -5.99 7.08
C PHE A 520 -19.13 -6.27 7.81
N ASP A 521 -19.05 -6.85 9.00
CA ASP A 521 -20.20 -7.07 9.87
C ASP A 521 -20.40 -5.83 10.74
N MET A 522 -21.50 -5.12 10.54
CA MET A 522 -21.76 -3.86 11.21
C MET A 522 -22.06 -4.02 12.70
N SER A 523 -22.31 -5.24 13.17
CA SER A 523 -22.41 -5.53 14.60
C SER A 523 -21.11 -5.29 15.37
N GLU A 524 -19.95 -5.32 14.67
CA GLU A 524 -18.64 -4.97 15.26
C GLU A 524 -18.41 -3.46 15.36
N TYR A 525 -19.26 -2.64 14.71
CA TYR A 525 -19.12 -1.20 14.58
C TYR A 525 -20.29 -0.43 15.21
N MET A 526 -20.87 -0.95 16.30
CA MET A 526 -21.95 -0.33 17.03
C MET A 526 -21.49 0.87 17.86
N GLU A 527 -20.26 0.87 18.33
CA GLU A 527 -19.71 1.87 19.21
C GLU A 527 -18.84 2.90 18.46
N ARG A 528 -18.82 4.15 18.96
CA ARG A 528 -18.12 5.26 18.31
C ARG A 528 -16.62 5.00 18.11
N HIS A 529 -15.95 4.33 19.04
CA HIS A 529 -14.53 4.00 18.88
C HIS A 529 -14.28 2.94 17.79
N ALA A 530 -15.24 2.06 17.54
CA ALA A 530 -15.15 1.09 16.46
C ALA A 530 -15.27 1.76 15.08
N VAL A 531 -16.02 2.87 14.97
CA VAL A 531 -16.09 3.69 13.74
C VAL A 531 -14.71 4.24 13.38
N SER A 532 -13.94 4.70 14.37
CA SER A 532 -12.57 5.19 14.15
C SER A 532 -11.65 4.10 13.58
N ARG A 533 -11.88 2.83 13.86
CA ARG A 533 -11.13 1.73 13.23
C ARG A 533 -11.52 1.54 11.75
N LEU A 534 -12.77 1.82 11.41
CA LEU A 534 -13.26 1.66 10.04
C LEU A 534 -12.75 2.76 9.11
N ILE A 535 -12.68 4.03 9.57
CA ILE A 535 -12.35 5.22 8.79
C ILE A 535 -11.04 5.92 9.21
N GLY A 536 -10.28 5.35 10.16
CA GLY A 536 -9.07 5.93 10.75
C GLY A 536 -9.36 6.75 12.02
N ALA A 537 -8.42 6.76 12.96
CA ALA A 537 -8.50 7.56 14.17
C ALA A 537 -8.17 9.03 13.87
N PRO A 538 -8.82 10.01 14.53
CA PRO A 538 -8.47 11.43 14.40
C PRO A 538 -7.03 11.70 14.92
N PRO A 539 -6.37 12.77 14.43
CA PRO A 539 -5.07 13.19 14.95
C PRO A 539 -5.06 13.34 16.46
N GLY A 540 -4.04 12.77 17.12
CA GLY A 540 -3.89 12.82 18.58
C GLY A 540 -4.50 11.65 19.35
N TYR A 541 -5.17 10.70 18.70
CA TYR A 541 -5.65 9.47 19.32
C TYR A 541 -4.70 8.30 19.06
N VAL A 542 -4.67 7.32 19.99
CA VAL A 542 -3.89 6.10 19.85
C VAL A 542 -4.34 5.34 18.58
N GLY A 543 -3.39 4.99 17.70
CA GLY A 543 -3.68 4.32 16.43
C GLY A 543 -3.91 5.27 15.24
N PHE A 544 -3.65 6.58 15.38
CA PHE A 544 -3.74 7.55 14.27
C PHE A 544 -2.90 7.16 13.05
N GLU A 545 -1.73 6.56 13.23
CA GLU A 545 -0.87 6.10 12.11
C GLU A 545 -1.47 4.91 11.32
N GLN A 546 -2.46 4.23 11.88
CA GLN A 546 -3.18 3.15 11.20
C GLN A 546 -4.30 3.74 10.35
N GLY A 547 -4.26 3.50 9.04
CA GLY A 547 -5.33 3.88 8.13
C GLY A 547 -6.67 3.22 8.47
N GLY A 548 -7.77 3.73 7.92
CA GLY A 548 -9.08 3.12 8.08
C GLY A 548 -9.19 1.75 7.40
N LEU A 549 -9.74 0.76 8.08
CA LEU A 549 -9.90 -0.60 7.54
C LEU A 549 -10.70 -0.61 6.23
N LEU A 550 -11.72 0.26 6.11
CA LEU A 550 -12.56 0.37 4.92
C LEU A 550 -11.77 0.97 3.74
N THR A 551 -11.07 2.08 3.98
CA THR A 551 -10.24 2.74 2.97
C THR A 551 -9.08 1.86 2.52
N GLU A 552 -8.44 1.14 3.44
CA GLU A 552 -7.39 0.19 3.10
C GLU A 552 -7.90 -1.01 2.28
N ALA A 553 -9.05 -1.57 2.65
CA ALA A 553 -9.63 -2.71 1.94
C ALA A 553 -9.96 -2.34 0.49
N VAL A 554 -10.55 -1.16 0.27
CA VAL A 554 -10.89 -0.66 -1.07
C VAL A 554 -9.63 -0.28 -1.85
N ASN A 555 -8.62 0.34 -1.22
CA ASN A 555 -7.36 0.63 -1.90
C ASN A 555 -6.58 -0.64 -2.30
N LYS A 556 -6.64 -1.69 -1.48
CA LYS A 556 -6.06 -3.00 -1.83
C LYS A 556 -6.81 -3.70 -2.96
N GLN A 557 -8.12 -3.51 -3.03
CA GLN A 557 -9.01 -4.14 -4.01
C GLN A 557 -10.05 -3.13 -4.52
N PRO A 558 -9.65 -2.21 -5.42
CA PRO A 558 -10.52 -1.11 -5.88
C PRO A 558 -11.72 -1.57 -6.71
N HIS A 559 -11.69 -2.81 -7.20
CA HIS A 559 -12.79 -3.46 -7.91
C HIS A 559 -13.32 -4.61 -7.06
N CYS A 560 -14.35 -4.36 -6.26
CA CYS A 560 -14.91 -5.37 -5.37
C CYS A 560 -16.42 -5.20 -5.19
N VAL A 561 -17.05 -6.25 -4.70
CA VAL A 561 -18.36 -6.15 -4.05
C VAL A 561 -18.10 -5.89 -2.57
N LEU A 562 -18.51 -4.73 -2.08
CA LEU A 562 -18.43 -4.35 -0.69
C LEU A 562 -19.76 -4.65 0.00
N LEU A 563 -19.75 -5.61 0.91
CA LEU A 563 -20.92 -6.02 1.67
C LEU A 563 -20.82 -5.50 3.11
N LEU A 564 -21.75 -4.63 3.49
CA LEU A 564 -21.95 -4.18 4.86
C LEU A 564 -23.15 -4.95 5.43
N ASP A 565 -22.87 -5.96 6.23
CA ASP A 565 -23.90 -6.87 6.75
C ASP A 565 -24.51 -6.29 8.03
N GLU A 566 -25.85 -6.37 8.18
CA GLU A 566 -26.64 -5.89 9.33
C GLU A 566 -26.44 -4.37 9.60
N ILE A 567 -26.61 -3.54 8.56
CA ILE A 567 -26.35 -2.10 8.60
C ILE A 567 -27.15 -1.34 9.68
N GLU A 568 -28.30 -1.87 10.09
CA GLU A 568 -29.14 -1.30 11.17
C GLU A 568 -28.44 -1.30 12.54
N LYS A 569 -27.39 -2.12 12.72
CA LYS A 569 -26.60 -2.16 13.95
C LYS A 569 -25.45 -1.18 13.99
N ALA A 570 -25.13 -0.58 12.84
CA ALA A 570 -24.04 0.37 12.72
C ALA A 570 -24.27 1.64 13.53
N HIS A 571 -23.19 2.22 14.05
CA HIS A 571 -23.25 3.54 14.68
C HIS A 571 -23.73 4.60 13.67
N PRO A 572 -24.52 5.60 14.08
CA PRO A 572 -25.04 6.65 13.19
C PRO A 572 -24.00 7.37 12.33
N ASP A 573 -22.78 7.55 12.84
CA ASP A 573 -21.69 8.21 12.09
C ASP A 573 -21.29 7.44 10.82
N ILE A 574 -21.50 6.13 10.76
CA ILE A 574 -21.23 5.31 9.58
C ILE A 574 -22.16 5.71 8.42
N PHE A 575 -23.41 6.05 8.70
CA PHE A 575 -24.33 6.52 7.67
C PHE A 575 -23.83 7.79 7.00
N ASN A 576 -23.24 8.73 7.77
CA ASN A 576 -22.65 9.96 7.22
C ASN A 576 -21.48 9.67 6.28
N VAL A 577 -20.65 8.69 6.64
CA VAL A 577 -19.54 8.20 5.79
C VAL A 577 -20.08 7.58 4.50
N LEU A 578 -21.12 6.75 4.60
CA LEU A 578 -21.72 6.12 3.44
C LEU A 578 -22.42 7.12 2.52
N LEU A 579 -23.00 8.20 3.06
CA LEU A 579 -23.54 9.29 2.26
C LEU A 579 -22.47 9.92 1.38
N GLN A 580 -21.29 10.19 1.94
CA GLN A 580 -20.15 10.72 1.18
C GLN A 580 -19.71 9.74 0.08
N VAL A 581 -19.61 8.45 0.39
CA VAL A 581 -19.25 7.40 -0.59
C VAL A 581 -20.26 7.35 -1.74
N MET A 582 -21.57 7.37 -1.44
CA MET A 582 -22.64 7.29 -2.43
C MET A 582 -22.76 8.54 -3.31
N ASP A 583 -22.38 9.72 -2.80
CA ASP A 583 -22.46 10.98 -3.54
C ASP A 583 -21.22 11.26 -4.39
N ALA A 584 -20.04 11.13 -3.79
CA ALA A 584 -18.77 11.53 -4.40
C ALA A 584 -17.94 10.36 -4.90
N GLY A 585 -18.33 9.11 -4.63
CA GLY A 585 -17.56 7.92 -5.01
C GLY A 585 -16.17 7.86 -4.40
N LYS A 586 -15.87 8.70 -3.40
CA LYS A 586 -14.57 8.79 -2.73
C LYS A 586 -14.75 8.95 -1.24
N LEU A 587 -13.84 8.38 -0.49
CA LEU A 587 -13.77 8.53 0.96
C LEU A 587 -12.34 8.87 1.35
N THR A 588 -12.14 10.00 2.01
CA THR A 588 -10.85 10.37 2.59
C THR A 588 -10.85 10.00 4.05
N ASP A 589 -9.87 9.22 4.48
CA ASP A 589 -9.69 8.86 5.89
C ASP A 589 -9.13 10.04 6.69
N ASN A 590 -9.07 9.87 8.00
CA ASN A 590 -8.55 10.90 8.89
C ASN A 590 -7.05 11.17 8.73
N ASN A 591 -6.32 10.29 8.01
CA ASN A 591 -4.90 10.46 7.67
C ASN A 591 -4.71 11.21 6.33
N GLY A 592 -5.80 11.65 5.69
CA GLY A 592 -5.77 12.29 4.38
C GLY A 592 -5.68 11.33 3.20
N LYS A 593 -5.63 10.00 3.44
CA LYS A 593 -5.58 9.01 2.38
C LYS A 593 -6.97 8.80 1.77
N SER A 594 -7.10 9.06 0.48
CA SER A 594 -8.36 8.88 -0.25
C SER A 594 -8.49 7.46 -0.81
N ALA A 595 -9.68 6.88 -0.68
CA ALA A 595 -10.07 5.63 -1.33
C ALA A 595 -11.18 5.91 -2.36
N ASP A 596 -11.07 5.25 -3.53
CA ASP A 596 -11.98 5.42 -4.66
C ASP A 596 -12.98 4.27 -4.74
N PHE A 597 -14.27 4.59 -4.61
CA PHE A 597 -15.38 3.64 -4.63
C PHE A 597 -16.12 3.60 -5.98
N ARG A 598 -15.70 4.36 -6.99
CA ARG A 598 -16.39 4.43 -8.30
C ARG A 598 -16.47 3.07 -9.00
N ASN A 599 -15.56 2.16 -8.69
CA ASN A 599 -15.54 0.81 -9.23
C ASN A 599 -16.04 -0.27 -8.24
N VAL A 600 -16.65 0.15 -7.12
CA VAL A 600 -17.19 -0.72 -6.09
C VAL A 600 -18.70 -0.90 -6.27
N ILE A 601 -19.19 -2.13 -6.04
CA ILE A 601 -20.63 -2.40 -5.86
C ILE A 601 -20.88 -2.44 -4.36
N LEU A 602 -21.59 -1.45 -3.83
CA LEU A 602 -21.92 -1.35 -2.42
C LEU A 602 -23.24 -2.08 -2.15
N ILE A 603 -23.19 -3.09 -1.30
CA ILE A 603 -24.37 -3.85 -0.86
C ILE A 603 -24.46 -3.74 0.65
N MET A 604 -25.60 -3.28 1.13
CA MET A 604 -25.95 -3.23 2.54
C MET A 604 -27.08 -4.22 2.82
N THR A 605 -27.01 -4.97 3.90
CA THR A 605 -28.12 -5.86 4.29
C THR A 605 -28.79 -5.36 5.55
N THR A 606 -30.09 -5.52 5.62
CA THR A 606 -30.89 -5.23 6.82
C THR A 606 -31.93 -6.30 7.09
N ASN A 607 -32.17 -6.54 8.36
CA ASN A 607 -33.27 -7.38 8.83
C ASN A 607 -34.48 -6.55 9.27
N ALA A 608 -34.43 -5.23 9.08
CA ALA A 608 -35.50 -4.32 9.42
C ALA A 608 -36.80 -4.68 8.69
N GLY A 609 -37.90 -4.69 9.40
CA GLY A 609 -39.21 -5.09 8.90
C GLY A 609 -39.52 -6.59 9.02
N ALA A 610 -38.51 -7.46 9.19
CA ALA A 610 -38.75 -8.90 9.40
C ALA A 610 -39.39 -9.22 10.74
N GLU A 611 -39.08 -8.45 11.77
CA GLU A 611 -39.69 -8.61 13.11
C GLU A 611 -41.19 -8.25 13.14
N SER A 612 -41.60 -7.26 12.34
CA SER A 612 -43.01 -6.89 12.21
C SER A 612 -43.82 -7.94 11.47
N LEU A 613 -43.17 -8.68 10.55
CA LEU A 613 -43.80 -9.80 9.81
C LEU A 613 -43.97 -11.05 10.68
N SER A 614 -43.21 -11.22 11.76
CA SER A 614 -43.26 -12.39 12.65
C SER A 614 -44.18 -12.20 13.87
N ARG A 615 -44.66 -10.96 14.15
CA ARG A 615 -45.62 -10.75 15.25
C ARG A 615 -47.01 -11.23 14.85
N PRO A 616 -47.68 -12.06 15.66
CA PRO A 616 -49.07 -12.42 15.42
C PRO A 616 -49.92 -11.15 15.48
N SER A 617 -50.65 -10.83 14.42
CA SER A 617 -51.59 -9.73 14.41
C SER A 617 -52.75 -9.98 15.38
N LEU A 618 -52.81 -9.17 16.43
CA LEU A 618 -53.98 -9.10 17.29
C LEU A 618 -55.08 -8.31 16.57
N GLY A 619 -55.96 -8.99 15.82
CA GLY A 619 -57.11 -8.37 15.17
C GLY A 619 -57.60 -9.10 13.92
N PHE A 620 -58.90 -9.07 13.67
CA PHE A 620 -59.66 -9.81 12.64
C PHE A 620 -59.49 -9.30 11.18
N THR A 621 -58.51 -8.45 10.87
CA THR A 621 -58.24 -7.97 9.51
C THR A 621 -56.83 -8.29 9.06
N ALA A 622 -56.62 -9.55 8.69
CA ALA A 622 -55.35 -9.98 8.13
C ALA A 622 -55.28 -9.74 6.63
N LYS A 623 -55.14 -8.52 6.17
CA LYS A 623 -54.51 -8.22 4.90
C LYS A 623 -53.10 -7.76 5.20
N ARG A 624 -52.12 -8.66 5.02
CA ARG A 624 -50.71 -8.36 5.00
C ARG A 624 -50.46 -7.36 3.86
N GLU A 625 -50.32 -6.11 4.22
CA GLU A 625 -49.98 -5.07 3.20
C GLU A 625 -48.45 -5.07 3.00
N ARG A 626 -48.03 -5.08 1.73
CA ARG A 626 -46.63 -4.88 1.28
C ARG A 626 -46.01 -3.56 1.81
N GLY A 627 -46.73 -2.77 2.61
CA GLY A 627 -46.33 -1.50 3.18
C GLY A 627 -45.51 -1.59 4.47
N ASP A 628 -45.60 -2.69 5.23
CA ASP A 628 -45.04 -2.76 6.59
C ASP A 628 -43.50 -2.81 6.60
N GLU A 629 -42.88 -3.50 5.66
CA GLU A 629 -41.40 -3.50 5.51
C GLU A 629 -40.88 -2.10 5.16
N MET A 630 -41.56 -1.41 4.24
CA MET A 630 -41.16 -0.09 3.83
C MET A 630 -41.33 0.95 4.94
N GLN A 631 -42.34 0.78 5.81
CA GLN A 631 -42.51 1.64 7.00
C GLN A 631 -41.36 1.45 8.00
N ALA A 632 -40.91 0.21 8.21
CA ALA A 632 -39.78 -0.06 9.09
C ALA A 632 -38.47 0.52 8.54
N ILE A 633 -38.22 0.38 7.24
CA ILE A 633 -37.08 0.98 6.53
C ILE A 633 -37.16 2.52 6.64
N ASN A 634 -38.35 3.10 6.47
CA ASN A 634 -38.57 4.53 6.57
C ASN A 634 -38.32 5.09 7.97
N LYS A 635 -38.50 4.29 9.03
CA LYS A 635 -38.22 4.70 10.41
C LYS A 635 -36.73 4.61 10.76
N LEU A 636 -36.00 3.65 10.17
CA LEU A 636 -34.60 3.39 10.49
C LEU A 636 -33.65 4.25 9.67
N PHE A 637 -33.96 4.49 8.40
CA PHE A 637 -33.07 5.20 7.49
C PHE A 637 -33.67 6.55 7.12
N THR A 638 -32.87 7.61 7.22
CA THR A 638 -33.28 8.96 6.86
C THR A 638 -33.69 9.04 5.39
N PRO A 639 -34.60 9.96 5.02
CA PRO A 639 -34.96 10.18 3.62
C PRO A 639 -33.74 10.47 2.74
N GLU A 640 -32.76 11.20 3.29
CA GLU A 640 -31.52 11.54 2.62
C GLU A 640 -30.71 10.28 2.24
N PHE A 641 -30.54 9.35 3.17
CA PHE A 641 -29.83 8.08 2.91
C PHE A 641 -30.56 7.23 1.86
N ARG A 642 -31.90 7.12 1.96
CA ARG A 642 -32.68 6.30 1.02
C ARG A 642 -32.67 6.84 -0.41
N ASN A 643 -32.66 8.16 -0.59
CA ASN A 643 -32.63 8.80 -1.90
C ASN A 643 -31.28 8.64 -2.64
N ARG A 644 -30.22 8.20 -1.94
CA ARG A 644 -28.91 7.93 -2.53
C ARG A 644 -28.69 6.47 -2.91
N LEU A 645 -29.62 5.59 -2.49
CA LEU A 645 -29.63 4.19 -2.92
C LEU A 645 -30.14 4.08 -4.36
N ASP A 646 -29.45 3.28 -5.17
CA ASP A 646 -29.91 2.97 -6.51
C ASP A 646 -31.13 2.05 -6.49
N ALA A 647 -31.18 1.12 -5.52
CA ALA A 647 -32.37 0.29 -5.30
C ALA A 647 -32.44 -0.26 -3.86
N ILE A 648 -33.65 -0.38 -3.34
CA ILE A 648 -34.00 -1.18 -2.19
C ILE A 648 -34.58 -2.49 -2.71
N ILE A 649 -33.93 -3.60 -2.41
CA ILE A 649 -34.25 -4.92 -2.96
C ILE A 649 -34.82 -5.81 -1.86
N PRO A 650 -36.13 -6.07 -1.86
CA PRO A 650 -36.77 -6.91 -0.85
C PRO A 650 -36.54 -8.41 -1.16
N PHE A 651 -36.15 -9.14 -0.15
CA PHE A 651 -35.97 -10.60 -0.16
C PHE A 651 -37.19 -11.26 0.50
N ALA A 652 -37.85 -12.14 -0.25
CA ALA A 652 -39.01 -12.85 0.24
C ALA A 652 -38.64 -13.99 1.21
N PRO A 653 -39.53 -14.36 2.16
CA PRO A 653 -39.39 -15.57 2.94
C PRO A 653 -39.35 -16.81 2.02
N LEU A 654 -38.56 -17.81 2.41
CA LEU A 654 -38.43 -19.04 1.61
C LEU A 654 -39.67 -19.91 1.76
N SER A 655 -40.26 -20.37 0.65
CA SER A 655 -41.35 -21.36 0.65
C SER A 655 -40.80 -22.77 0.82
N GLU A 656 -41.63 -23.69 1.30
CA GLU A 656 -41.26 -25.08 1.56
C GLU A 656 -40.59 -25.79 0.37
N PRO A 657 -41.09 -25.66 -0.89
CA PRO A 657 -40.43 -26.25 -2.05
C PRO A 657 -39.01 -25.68 -2.29
N ILE A 658 -38.79 -24.40 -1.93
CA ILE A 658 -37.49 -23.74 -2.09
C ILE A 658 -36.53 -24.22 -1.00
N ILE A 659 -37.03 -24.43 0.23
CA ILE A 659 -36.22 -24.97 1.33
C ILE A 659 -35.64 -26.34 0.95
N ILE A 660 -36.44 -27.22 0.30
CA ILE A 660 -35.95 -28.51 -0.20
C ILE A 660 -34.81 -28.33 -1.20
N LYS A 661 -34.93 -27.38 -2.15
CA LYS A 661 -33.85 -27.05 -3.11
C LYS A 661 -32.59 -26.53 -2.43
N VAL A 662 -32.76 -25.78 -1.33
CA VAL A 662 -31.63 -25.31 -0.52
C VAL A 662 -30.94 -26.47 0.21
N VAL A 663 -31.72 -27.42 0.74
CA VAL A 663 -31.20 -28.69 1.31
C VAL A 663 -30.39 -29.44 0.25
N ASP A 664 -30.95 -29.62 -0.95
CA ASP A 664 -30.26 -30.30 -2.05
C ASP A 664 -28.94 -29.64 -2.40
N LYS A 665 -28.89 -28.28 -2.44
CA LYS A 665 -27.65 -27.54 -2.67
C LYS A 665 -26.58 -27.85 -1.61
N PHE A 666 -26.95 -27.88 -0.31
CA PHE A 666 -25.99 -28.19 0.75
C PHE A 666 -25.53 -29.67 0.69
N LEU A 667 -26.42 -30.58 0.33
CA LEU A 667 -26.09 -31.99 0.16
C LEU A 667 -25.17 -32.21 -1.06
N LEU A 668 -25.42 -31.55 -2.18
CA LEU A 668 -24.53 -31.55 -3.36
C LEU A 668 -23.13 -31.03 -3.03
N GLN A 669 -23.03 -29.96 -2.22
CA GLN A 669 -21.74 -29.46 -1.76
C GLN A 669 -21.00 -30.49 -0.90
N LEU A 670 -21.73 -31.23 -0.05
CA LEU A 670 -21.16 -32.31 0.75
C LEU A 670 -20.72 -33.48 -0.14
N GLU A 671 -21.54 -33.85 -1.11
CA GLU A 671 -21.25 -34.92 -2.09
C GLU A 671 -19.96 -34.59 -2.86
N HIS A 672 -19.80 -33.36 -3.33
CA HIS A 672 -18.59 -32.92 -4.02
C HIS A 672 -17.34 -33.01 -3.13
N GLN A 673 -17.44 -32.62 -1.84
CA GLN A 673 -16.35 -32.79 -0.87
C GLN A 673 -15.99 -34.24 -0.60
N LEU A 674 -16.98 -35.16 -0.66
CA LEU A 674 -16.78 -36.58 -0.49
C LEU A 674 -16.16 -37.23 -1.74
N LEU A 675 -16.51 -36.76 -2.94
CA LEU A 675 -15.90 -37.19 -4.20
C LEU A 675 -14.39 -36.91 -4.22
N ASP A 676 -13.93 -35.77 -3.68
CA ASP A 676 -12.50 -35.46 -3.52
C ASP A 676 -11.78 -36.49 -2.64
N LYS A 677 -12.52 -37.20 -1.77
CA LYS A 677 -12.06 -38.30 -0.92
C LYS A 677 -12.32 -39.68 -1.52
N LYS A 678 -12.73 -39.77 -2.79
CA LYS A 678 -13.10 -40.97 -3.51
C LYS A 678 -14.32 -41.71 -2.89
N VAL A 679 -15.21 -40.96 -2.26
CA VAL A 679 -16.44 -41.47 -1.67
C VAL A 679 -17.64 -40.93 -2.44
N GLU A 680 -18.44 -41.85 -2.98
CA GLU A 680 -19.74 -41.51 -3.58
C GLU A 680 -20.81 -41.56 -2.47
N ALA A 681 -21.60 -40.50 -2.37
CA ALA A 681 -22.67 -40.38 -1.38
C ALA A 681 -24.04 -40.25 -2.01
N GLU A 682 -25.01 -40.96 -1.52
CA GLU A 682 -26.41 -40.83 -1.91
C GLU A 682 -27.27 -40.52 -0.67
N PHE A 683 -28.22 -39.60 -0.82
CA PHE A 683 -29.06 -39.12 0.28
C PHE A 683 -30.53 -39.54 0.04
N THR A 684 -31.15 -40.13 1.05
CA THR A 684 -32.54 -40.58 0.94
C THR A 684 -33.55 -39.42 0.99
N PRO A 685 -34.76 -39.58 0.41
CA PRO A 685 -35.84 -38.59 0.53
C PRO A 685 -36.26 -38.31 1.97
N ALA A 686 -36.18 -39.33 2.84
CA ALA A 686 -36.52 -39.22 4.26
C ALA A 686 -35.55 -38.25 4.98
N LEU A 687 -34.24 -38.35 4.69
CA LEU A 687 -33.23 -37.43 5.21
C LEU A 687 -33.46 -36.00 4.73
N ARG A 688 -33.74 -35.82 3.42
CA ARG A 688 -34.02 -34.49 2.82
C ARG A 688 -35.22 -33.83 3.48
N LYS A 689 -36.29 -34.57 3.72
CA LYS A 689 -37.49 -34.07 4.40
C LYS A 689 -37.18 -33.66 5.84
N TYR A 690 -36.47 -34.48 6.59
CA TYR A 690 -36.05 -34.18 7.95
C TYR A 690 -35.20 -32.90 8.01
N LEU A 691 -34.21 -32.77 7.12
CA LEU A 691 -33.38 -31.58 7.05
C LEU A 691 -34.20 -30.33 6.70
N ALA A 692 -35.16 -30.43 5.80
CA ALA A 692 -36.03 -29.31 5.44
C ALA A 692 -36.89 -28.85 6.62
N GLU A 693 -37.47 -29.80 7.38
CA GLU A 693 -38.33 -29.50 8.53
C GLU A 693 -37.55 -28.95 9.74
N LYS A 694 -36.40 -29.53 10.07
CA LYS A 694 -35.63 -29.16 11.27
C LYS A 694 -34.49 -28.15 10.99
N GLY A 695 -34.01 -28.05 9.76
CA GLY A 695 -32.94 -27.14 9.37
C GLY A 695 -33.41 -25.75 8.98
N PHE A 696 -34.71 -25.51 8.91
CA PHE A 696 -35.31 -24.22 8.65
C PHE A 696 -36.05 -23.71 9.88
N ASP A 697 -35.75 -22.45 10.23
CA ASP A 697 -36.44 -21.72 11.29
C ASP A 697 -37.06 -20.44 10.71
N PRO A 698 -38.33 -20.11 10.99
CA PRO A 698 -39.00 -18.94 10.46
C PRO A 698 -38.29 -17.60 10.80
N GLN A 699 -37.56 -17.55 11.93
CA GLN A 699 -36.81 -16.37 12.35
C GLN A 699 -35.36 -16.37 11.90
N MET A 700 -34.72 -17.55 11.85
CA MET A 700 -33.30 -17.69 11.50
C MET A 700 -33.09 -18.16 10.05
N GLY A 701 -34.15 -18.48 9.32
CA GLY A 701 -34.08 -18.95 7.93
C GLY A 701 -33.35 -20.30 7.81
N ALA A 702 -32.51 -20.43 6.80
CA ALA A 702 -31.69 -21.61 6.53
C ALA A 702 -30.34 -21.64 7.31
N ARG A 703 -30.08 -20.72 8.25
CA ARG A 703 -28.83 -20.71 9.05
C ARG A 703 -28.65 -22.00 9.88
N PRO A 704 -29.69 -22.57 10.53
CA PRO A 704 -29.54 -23.81 11.31
C PRO A 704 -29.18 -25.03 10.46
N MET A 705 -29.45 -25.01 9.15
CA MET A 705 -29.24 -26.14 8.22
C MET A 705 -27.79 -26.64 8.24
N ASN A 706 -26.82 -25.72 8.10
CA ASN A 706 -25.40 -26.09 8.09
C ASN A 706 -24.98 -26.76 9.41
N ARG A 707 -25.49 -26.27 10.54
CA ARG A 707 -25.20 -26.84 11.85
C ARG A 707 -25.81 -28.23 11.98
N LEU A 708 -27.04 -28.38 11.50
CA LEU A 708 -27.73 -29.68 11.52
C LEU A 708 -27.00 -30.71 10.65
N ILE A 709 -26.59 -30.33 9.44
CA ILE A 709 -25.78 -31.18 8.55
C ILE A 709 -24.45 -31.53 9.22
N GLN A 710 -23.80 -30.58 9.87
CA GLN A 710 -22.54 -30.81 10.56
C GLN A 710 -22.68 -31.82 11.69
N GLU A 711 -23.68 -31.66 12.55
CA GLU A 711 -23.88 -32.51 13.73
C GLU A 711 -24.38 -33.88 13.36
N LYS A 712 -25.34 -34.00 12.43
CA LYS A 712 -26.04 -35.25 12.12
C LYS A 712 -25.40 -36.05 10.99
N ILE A 713 -24.70 -35.42 10.08
CA ILE A 713 -24.14 -36.08 8.89
C ILE A 713 -22.61 -36.05 8.89
N ARG A 714 -22.00 -34.81 8.92
CA ARG A 714 -20.56 -34.70 8.77
C ARG A 714 -19.78 -35.35 9.91
N LYS A 715 -20.27 -35.26 11.16
CA LYS A 715 -19.58 -35.80 12.32
C LYS A 715 -19.51 -37.33 12.26
N PRO A 716 -20.63 -38.08 12.02
CA PRO A 716 -20.56 -39.54 11.82
C PRO A 716 -19.77 -39.97 10.59
N LEU A 717 -19.79 -39.16 9.48
CA LEU A 717 -19.02 -39.47 8.30
C LEU A 717 -17.50 -39.26 8.52
N ALA A 718 -17.11 -38.29 9.32
CA ALA A 718 -15.71 -38.06 9.61
C ALA A 718 -15.05 -39.26 10.31
N ASP A 719 -15.74 -39.87 11.26
CA ASP A 719 -15.24 -41.08 11.94
C ASP A 719 -15.06 -42.25 10.96
N GLU A 720 -16.00 -42.43 10.02
CA GLU A 720 -15.93 -43.49 9.00
C GLU A 720 -14.88 -43.21 7.91
N LEU A 721 -14.60 -41.93 7.59
CA LEU A 721 -13.57 -41.52 6.65
C LEU A 721 -12.15 -41.67 7.24
N LEU A 722 -12.00 -41.44 8.55
CA LEU A 722 -10.70 -41.46 9.21
C LEU A 722 -10.33 -42.86 9.71
N PHE A 723 -11.28 -43.58 10.29
CA PHE A 723 -11.04 -44.83 11.04
C PHE A 723 -11.93 -45.98 10.62
N GLY A 724 -12.94 -45.72 9.78
CA GLY A 724 -13.95 -46.70 9.43
C GLY A 724 -13.86 -47.27 8.02
N LYS A 725 -15.02 -47.59 7.45
CA LYS A 725 -15.15 -48.31 6.17
C LYS A 725 -14.88 -47.47 4.92
N LEU A 726 -14.70 -46.15 5.07
CA LEU A 726 -14.49 -45.18 3.95
C LEU A 726 -13.07 -44.67 3.86
N THR A 727 -12.12 -45.24 4.59
CA THR A 727 -10.68 -44.82 4.57
C THR A 727 -10.05 -44.96 3.20
N GLU A 728 -10.44 -45.94 2.39
CA GLU A 728 -9.94 -46.15 1.02
C GLU A 728 -10.93 -45.69 -0.06
N GLY A 729 -11.96 -44.92 0.33
CA GLY A 729 -13.07 -44.55 -0.54
C GLY A 729 -14.20 -45.59 -0.52
N GLY A 730 -15.25 -45.39 -1.32
CA GLY A 730 -16.37 -46.29 -1.43
C GLY A 730 -17.71 -45.61 -1.68
N PHE A 731 -18.80 -46.34 -1.45
CA PHE A 731 -20.16 -45.81 -1.60
C PHE A 731 -20.87 -45.81 -0.26
N VAL A 732 -21.52 -44.67 0.08
CA VAL A 732 -22.34 -44.53 1.29
C VAL A 732 -23.72 -44.00 0.96
N LEU A 733 -24.76 -44.75 1.37
CA LEU A 733 -26.15 -44.28 1.38
C LEU A 733 -26.45 -43.74 2.76
N ILE A 734 -26.83 -42.43 2.83
CA ILE A 734 -27.16 -41.75 4.08
C ILE A 734 -28.68 -41.65 4.21
N ASP A 735 -29.22 -42.36 5.20
CA ASP A 735 -30.65 -42.47 5.48
C ASP A 735 -30.97 -41.81 6.83
N TRP A 736 -32.24 -41.50 7.07
CA TRP A 736 -32.73 -40.98 8.35
C TRP A 736 -33.60 -41.99 9.06
N ASP A 737 -33.21 -42.41 10.25
CA ASP A 737 -34.02 -43.23 11.14
C ASP A 737 -34.81 -42.36 12.11
N ALA A 738 -36.09 -42.16 11.83
CA ALA A 738 -36.98 -41.34 12.65
C ALA A 738 -37.19 -41.87 14.07
N ALA A 739 -37.06 -43.21 14.28
CA ALA A 739 -37.25 -43.82 15.61
C ALA A 739 -36.04 -43.59 16.53
N LYS A 740 -34.83 -43.48 15.96
CA LYS A 740 -33.58 -43.26 16.69
C LYS A 740 -33.07 -41.82 16.61
N GLU A 741 -33.74 -40.96 15.87
CA GLU A 741 -33.32 -39.57 15.58
C GLU A 741 -31.86 -39.44 15.14
N LYS A 742 -31.37 -40.39 14.32
CA LYS A 742 -29.98 -40.44 13.85
C LYS A 742 -29.91 -40.70 12.35
N ALA A 743 -28.88 -40.15 11.73
CA ALA A 743 -28.49 -40.53 10.37
C ALA A 743 -27.87 -41.95 10.39
N VAL A 744 -28.33 -42.81 9.49
CA VAL A 744 -27.85 -44.18 9.34
C VAL A 744 -27.02 -44.27 8.08
N LEU A 745 -25.75 -44.65 8.24
CA LEU A 745 -24.80 -44.83 7.13
C LEU A 745 -24.86 -46.28 6.65
N LYS A 746 -25.25 -46.50 5.40
CA LYS A 746 -25.30 -47.84 4.77
C LYS A 746 -24.20 -47.90 3.71
N PHE A 747 -23.24 -48.79 3.91
CA PHE A 747 -22.09 -48.93 3.03
C PHE A 747 -22.33 -50.02 2.00
N LYS A 748 -22.04 -49.77 0.72
CA LYS A 748 -21.96 -50.77 -0.34
C LYS A 748 -20.52 -50.78 -0.89
N LYS A 749 -19.99 -51.96 -1.22
CA LYS A 749 -18.72 -52.05 -1.93
C LYS A 749 -18.86 -51.37 -3.31
N SER A 750 -18.01 -50.41 -3.60
CA SER A 750 -17.97 -49.71 -4.89
C SER A 750 -17.82 -50.73 -6.03
N LYS A 751 -18.67 -50.58 -7.09
CA LYS A 751 -18.48 -51.19 -8.39
C LYS A 751 -17.70 -50.24 -9.30
N VAL A 752 -16.65 -49.60 -8.84
CA VAL A 752 -15.77 -48.82 -9.72
C VAL A 752 -14.92 -49.81 -10.51
N LYS A 753 -15.20 -49.95 -11.79
CA LYS A 753 -14.24 -50.53 -12.76
C LYS A 753 -13.03 -49.60 -12.81
N PRO A 754 -11.79 -50.14 -12.74
CA PRO A 754 -10.60 -49.33 -13.00
C PRO A 754 -10.68 -48.86 -14.46
N GLU A 755 -10.71 -47.54 -14.66
CA GLU A 755 -10.45 -46.99 -15.98
C GLU A 755 -9.00 -47.36 -16.34
N THR A 756 -8.88 -48.18 -17.37
CA THR A 756 -7.67 -48.48 -18.06
C THR A 756 -7.00 -47.18 -18.51
N GLU A 757 -5.78 -46.97 -18.03
CA GLU A 757 -4.80 -46.07 -18.64
C GLU A 757 -4.77 -46.31 -20.14
N THR A 758 -5.14 -45.29 -20.91
CA THR A 758 -4.79 -45.22 -22.32
C THR A 758 -3.75 -44.13 -22.48
N VAL A 759 -2.63 -44.57 -23.00
CA VAL A 759 -1.33 -43.98 -23.36
C VAL A 759 -1.44 -42.57 -23.97
#